data_c4e13fe277d783853a857ea91dc7cbbf
#
_entry.id   c4e13fe277d783853a857ea91dc7cbbf
#
_cell.length_a   1.000
_cell.length_b   1.000
_cell.length_c   1.000
_cell.angle_alpha   90.00
_cell.angle_beta   90.00
_cell.angle_gamma   90.00
#
_symmetry.space_group_name_H-M   'P 1'
#
loop_
_entity.id
_entity.type
_entity.pdbx_description
1 polymer ?
#
loop_
_entity_poly.entity_id
_entity_poly.type
_entity_poly.pdbx_seq_one_letter_code
_entity_poly.pdbx_strand_id
1 'polypeptide(L)'
;MITLCLPSPAKLIPPSPKPNNLTSLRRNSDFEALKDRLIRHANVGNLKQAISTLDHISQMGLTPDLTSYTVLLKSCIRTRNFQFGELLHSKLNESPLEPDTIVLNSLISLYSKMGNWETAKKIFENMGEKKDLVSWSAMISCFAHCGMELEAVFTFLEMVEFGEYPNQFCFSAMIQACCSGELGWIGLVIFGFVIKTGYFESDICVGCALIDLFAKGFSDLRSAKKVFDRMPERNLVTWTLMITRFSQLGGPRDAVGLFLEMVSEGFVPDRFTFSGVLSACAEPGLSLLGRQLHGWVIKSRLSSDVCVGCSLVDMYAKSTMDGSMDDSRKVFDRMANHNVMSWTAIITGYVQSGQYDMEAIKLYSRMIEGPVKPNHFTFSSLLKACGNLSNPAIGEHIYNHAVKLGLASVNCVANSVISMYAKSGRMEEARKAFEVLFEKNLVSYNIIVDEYSKNLDSAEAFELFSQIDSEVGVDAFTFASLLSGAASVGAVGKGEQIHARVLKAGIQSNQSVSNALMSMYSRCGNIEAAFQVFEGMEDRNVISWTSIITGFAKHGFAHRAVELFNKMLGTCIKPNEVTYIAVLSACSHVGLVDEGWNYFDLMSKDHGITPRMEHYACMVDLLGRSGSLEKAVQFIKSLPVNVDALVWRTLLGACRVHGNLQLGKYAAEMILEQEPNDPAAHVLLSNLYASRGQWEEVAKIRKDMKEKRLVKEAGCSWIEAENRVHKFYVGDTNHPKAKEIYEKLDMVALKIKEIGYVPNTDLVLHEVEDEQKEQYLFQHSEKIALAYGLISSSKQKPIRIFKNLRVCEDCHNAMKFISVAEEREIIFRDSNRFHHIKDGVCSCNDYW
;
A
#
# COMPACT_ATOMS: atom_id res chain seq x y z
N MET A 1 19.52 50.42 51.55
CA MET A 1 20.35 50.65 52.77
C MET A 1 19.68 49.91 53.90
N ILE A 2 20.13 48.73 54.26
CA ILE A 2 20.10 48.18 55.60
C ILE A 2 21.30 47.19 55.66
N THR A 3 22.27 47.60 56.40
CA THR A 3 23.50 46.90 56.69
C THR A 3 23.22 45.93 57.83
N LEU A 4 23.55 44.67 57.64
CA LEU A 4 23.55 43.68 58.69
C LEU A 4 24.97 43.20 58.93
N CYS A 5 25.49 43.44 60.13
CA CYS A 5 26.80 43.04 60.64
C CYS A 5 26.91 41.57 60.87
N LEU A 6 28.01 40.95 60.43
CA LEU A 6 28.46 39.63 60.80
C LEU A 6 29.20 39.66 62.14
N PRO A 7 29.02 38.72 63.07
CA PRO A 7 29.85 38.52 64.16
C PRO A 7 31.11 37.69 63.90
N SER A 8 32.23 38.09 64.48
CA SER A 8 33.56 37.47 64.36
C SER A 8 33.62 36.07 64.99
N PRO A 9 34.51 35.19 64.58
CA PRO A 9 34.57 33.79 65.07
C PRO A 9 35.37 33.67 66.40
N ALA A 10 34.75 33.00 67.37
CA ALA A 10 35.43 32.61 68.60
C ALA A 10 36.41 31.46 68.36
N LYS A 11 37.64 31.60 68.85
CA LYS A 11 38.66 30.52 68.87
C LYS A 11 38.25 29.38 69.83
N LEU A 12 38.08 28.18 69.32
CA LEU A 12 37.96 26.94 70.08
C LEU A 12 39.29 26.19 70.07
N ILE A 13 39.74 25.85 71.26
CA ILE A 13 40.91 25.06 71.54
C ILE A 13 40.65 23.56 71.18
N PRO A 14 41.63 22.84 70.58
CA PRO A 14 41.36 21.46 70.17
C PRO A 14 41.45 20.51 71.39
N PRO A 15 40.57 19.47 71.51
CA PRO A 15 40.73 18.40 72.47
C PRO A 15 41.78 17.38 72.01
N SER A 16 42.51 16.78 72.99
CA SER A 16 43.55 15.77 72.82
C SER A 16 43.08 14.50 72.08
N PRO A 17 43.94 13.80 71.34
CA PRO A 17 43.60 12.64 70.56
C PRO A 17 43.33 11.39 71.41
N LYS A 18 42.14 10.72 71.18
CA LYS A 18 41.91 9.40 71.71
C LYS A 18 42.58 8.35 70.83
N PRO A 19 43.11 7.24 71.33
CA PRO A 19 43.86 6.23 70.54
C PRO A 19 42.86 5.20 69.93
N ASN A 20 42.41 5.44 68.72
CA ASN A 20 41.76 4.42 67.90
C ASN A 20 41.66 4.79 66.42
N ASN A 21 42.60 5.61 65.91
CA ASN A 21 42.47 6.17 64.53
C ASN A 21 43.19 5.38 63.40
N LEU A 22 43.94 4.34 63.68
CA LEU A 22 44.67 3.58 62.61
C LEU A 22 43.84 2.54 61.89
N THR A 23 42.81 1.96 62.54
CA THR A 23 41.89 0.99 61.92
C THR A 23 40.80 1.67 61.04
N SER A 24 40.37 2.86 61.46
CA SER A 24 39.40 3.68 60.68
C SER A 24 40.06 4.31 59.44
N LEU A 25 41.29 4.75 59.53
CA LEU A 25 42.03 5.28 58.38
C LEU A 25 42.37 4.23 57.32
N ARG A 26 42.72 3.01 57.73
CA ARG A 26 42.90 1.88 56.76
C ARG A 26 41.59 1.47 56.14
N ARG A 27 40.48 1.33 56.86
CA ARG A 27 39.16 1.02 56.33
C ARG A 27 38.69 2.09 55.31
N ASN A 28 38.90 3.36 55.58
CA ASN A 28 38.55 4.44 54.60
C ASN A 28 39.45 4.41 53.35
N SER A 29 40.71 4.11 53.46
CA SER A 29 41.63 3.96 52.34
C SER A 29 41.26 2.75 51.46
N ASP A 30 40.87 1.60 52.05
CA ASP A 30 40.46 0.42 51.33
C ASP A 30 39.08 0.64 50.63
N PHE A 31 38.15 1.35 51.27
CA PHE A 31 36.87 1.74 50.67
C PHE A 31 37.08 2.63 49.42
N GLU A 32 37.86 3.69 49.50
CA GLU A 32 38.14 4.59 48.37
C GLU A 32 38.81 3.88 47.22
N ALA A 33 39.76 2.97 47.47
CA ALA A 33 40.44 2.17 46.45
C ALA A 33 39.45 1.20 45.73
N LEU A 34 38.51 0.60 46.44
CA LEU A 34 37.49 -0.28 45.87
C LEU A 34 36.45 0.54 45.10
N LYS A 35 36.04 1.70 45.62
CA LYS A 35 35.15 2.63 44.94
C LYS A 35 35.73 3.12 43.61
N ASP A 36 37.00 3.52 43.59
CA ASP A 36 37.71 3.91 42.35
C ASP A 36 37.78 2.77 41.32
N ARG A 37 37.98 1.53 41.81
CA ARG A 37 37.93 0.36 40.95
C ARG A 37 36.56 0.11 40.39
N LEU A 38 35.49 0.23 41.18
CA LEU A 38 34.08 0.12 40.76
C LEU A 38 33.77 1.17 39.70
N ILE A 39 34.12 2.44 39.94
CA ILE A 39 33.91 3.55 38.98
C ILE A 39 34.63 3.30 37.67
N ARG A 40 35.88 2.81 37.70
CA ARG A 40 36.63 2.47 36.47
C ARG A 40 35.93 1.37 35.68
N HIS A 41 35.50 0.28 36.34
CA HIS A 41 34.76 -0.80 35.66
C HIS A 41 33.42 -0.36 35.11
N ALA A 42 32.66 0.48 35.84
CA ALA A 42 31.41 1.06 35.38
C ALA A 42 31.59 1.98 34.17
N ASN A 43 32.65 2.83 34.18
CA ASN A 43 32.94 3.74 33.07
C ASN A 43 33.33 3.01 31.77
N VAL A 44 34.04 1.88 31.87
CA VAL A 44 34.39 1.00 30.75
C VAL A 44 33.20 0.15 30.27
N GLY A 45 32.11 0.10 31.06
CA GLY A 45 30.91 -0.69 30.74
C GLY A 45 31.01 -2.15 31.18
N ASN A 46 32.02 -2.54 31.97
CA ASN A 46 32.16 -3.88 32.51
C ASN A 46 31.31 -4.07 33.77
N LEU A 47 29.96 -4.12 33.58
CA LEU A 47 29.00 -4.16 34.69
C LEU A 47 29.15 -5.37 35.59
N LYS A 48 29.50 -6.55 35.05
CA LYS A 48 29.68 -7.76 35.87
C LYS A 48 30.77 -7.58 36.93
N GLN A 49 31.93 -7.00 36.54
CA GLN A 49 33.04 -6.74 37.47
C GLN A 49 32.74 -5.56 38.40
N ALA A 50 31.98 -4.57 37.91
CA ALA A 50 31.56 -3.44 38.76
C ALA A 50 30.61 -3.90 39.88
N ILE A 51 29.60 -4.74 39.56
CA ILE A 51 28.68 -5.29 40.56
C ILE A 51 29.38 -6.28 41.52
N SER A 52 30.31 -7.13 41.02
CA SER A 52 31.12 -7.98 41.87
C SER A 52 31.98 -7.16 42.87
N THR A 53 32.47 -5.99 42.44
CA THR A 53 33.20 -5.09 43.34
C THR A 53 32.28 -4.46 44.40
N LEU A 54 31.02 -4.13 44.02
CA LEU A 54 29.98 -3.66 44.95
C LEU A 54 29.68 -4.72 45.99
N ASP A 55 29.52 -5.99 45.58
CA ASP A 55 29.27 -7.12 46.48
C ASP A 55 30.45 -7.35 47.41
N HIS A 56 31.67 -7.19 46.92
CA HIS A 56 32.87 -7.33 47.77
C HIS A 56 32.95 -6.22 48.85
N ILE A 57 32.58 -4.97 48.51
CA ILE A 57 32.48 -3.89 49.49
C ILE A 57 31.48 -4.26 50.59
N SER A 58 30.31 -4.79 50.22
CA SER A 58 29.27 -5.22 51.18
C SER A 58 29.73 -6.39 52.02
N GLN A 59 30.45 -7.38 51.47
CA GLN A 59 31.00 -8.53 52.19
C GLN A 59 32.10 -8.17 53.22
N MET A 60 32.82 -7.07 52.97
CA MET A 60 33.80 -6.55 53.91
C MET A 60 33.15 -5.74 55.04
N GLY A 61 31.81 -5.71 55.14
CA GLY A 61 31.07 -4.94 56.15
C GLY A 61 31.14 -3.42 55.94
N LEU A 62 31.47 -3.00 54.71
CA LEU A 62 31.46 -1.58 54.30
C LEU A 62 30.16 -1.30 53.57
N THR A 63 29.50 -0.17 53.84
CA THR A 63 28.31 0.27 53.13
C THR A 63 28.71 1.02 51.88
N PRO A 64 28.31 0.56 50.66
CA PRO A 64 28.48 1.32 49.44
C PRO A 64 27.80 2.68 49.56
N ASP A 65 28.40 3.74 49.03
CA ASP A 65 27.80 5.05 49.06
C ASP A 65 26.82 5.30 47.88
N LEU A 66 25.96 6.27 47.99
CA LEU A 66 24.97 6.64 46.98
C LEU A 66 25.61 7.01 45.63
N THR A 67 26.84 7.57 45.65
CA THR A 67 27.61 7.87 44.44
C THR A 67 27.93 6.64 43.63
N SER A 68 28.29 5.50 44.31
CA SER A 68 28.55 4.23 43.65
C SER A 68 27.30 3.68 42.95
N TYR A 69 26.13 3.74 43.61
CA TYR A 69 24.86 3.38 42.98
C TYR A 69 24.52 4.26 41.78
N THR A 70 24.67 5.59 41.90
CA THR A 70 24.43 6.53 40.78
C THR A 70 25.29 6.21 39.56
N VAL A 71 26.59 5.96 39.74
CA VAL A 71 27.50 5.64 38.64
C VAL A 71 27.14 4.30 37.97
N LEU A 72 26.79 3.29 38.79
CA LEU A 72 26.34 2.00 38.24
C LEU A 72 25.03 2.09 37.48
N LEU A 73 24.02 2.80 38.01
CA LEU A 73 22.74 3.02 37.33
C LEU A 73 22.92 3.76 35.99
N LYS A 74 23.70 4.85 35.98
CA LYS A 74 24.06 5.56 34.75
C LYS A 74 24.79 4.65 33.74
N SER A 75 25.66 3.76 34.21
CA SER A 75 26.33 2.80 33.35
C SER A 75 25.35 1.74 32.78
N CYS A 76 24.40 1.25 33.60
CA CYS A 76 23.34 0.35 33.15
C CYS A 76 22.47 1.00 32.07
N ILE A 77 22.10 2.26 32.23
CA ILE A 77 21.34 3.04 31.22
C ILE A 77 22.14 3.14 29.92
N ARG A 78 23.44 3.52 30.01
CA ARG A 78 24.33 3.69 28.84
C ARG A 78 24.55 2.39 28.06
N THR A 79 24.71 1.26 28.77
CA THR A 79 24.95 -0.05 28.17
C THR A 79 23.65 -0.79 27.82
N ARG A 80 22.49 -0.20 28.14
CA ARG A 80 21.15 -0.83 27.99
C ARG A 80 21.02 -2.20 28.67
N ASN A 81 21.76 -2.41 29.80
CA ASN A 81 21.65 -3.63 30.57
C ASN A 81 20.69 -3.46 31.75
N PHE A 82 19.42 -3.59 31.47
CA PHE A 82 18.34 -3.28 32.39
C PHE A 82 18.21 -4.30 33.53
N GLN A 83 18.54 -5.58 33.31
CA GLN A 83 18.52 -6.61 34.34
C GLN A 83 19.45 -6.29 35.52
N PHE A 84 20.63 -5.74 35.22
CA PHE A 84 21.53 -5.25 36.27
C PHE A 84 21.00 -3.99 36.95
N GLY A 85 20.24 -3.15 36.26
CA GLY A 85 19.58 -2.01 36.87
C GLY A 85 18.52 -2.40 37.88
N GLU A 86 17.68 -3.39 37.62
CA GLU A 86 16.71 -3.94 38.54
C GLU A 86 17.37 -4.60 39.76
N LEU A 87 18.44 -5.34 39.54
CA LEU A 87 19.24 -5.92 40.63
C LEU A 87 19.83 -4.84 41.56
N LEU A 88 20.30 -3.73 40.99
CA LEU A 88 20.83 -2.61 41.78
C LEU A 88 19.72 -1.92 42.56
N HIS A 89 18.53 -1.76 42.00
CA HIS A 89 17.36 -1.23 42.71
C HIS A 89 16.97 -2.11 43.90
N SER A 90 16.89 -3.45 43.70
CA SER A 90 16.64 -4.40 44.80
C SER A 90 17.69 -4.28 45.91
N LYS A 91 18.99 -4.25 45.56
CA LYS A 91 20.09 -4.10 46.54
C LYS A 91 20.04 -2.76 47.27
N LEU A 92 19.63 -1.69 46.61
CA LEU A 92 19.45 -0.39 47.25
C LEU A 92 18.33 -0.42 48.28
N ASN A 93 17.21 -1.07 47.96
CA ASN A 93 16.06 -1.23 48.85
C ASN A 93 16.40 -2.11 50.08
N GLU A 94 17.33 -3.06 49.96
CA GLU A 94 17.82 -3.90 51.04
C GLU A 94 18.89 -3.18 51.90
N SER A 95 19.43 -2.08 51.39
CA SER A 95 20.48 -1.33 52.10
C SER A 95 19.87 -0.35 53.12
N PRO A 96 20.59 -0.02 54.19
CA PRO A 96 20.12 0.96 55.19
C PRO A 96 20.23 2.41 54.69
N LEU A 97 20.56 2.64 53.42
CA LEU A 97 20.74 3.96 52.85
C LEU A 97 19.40 4.53 52.36
N GLU A 98 19.08 5.74 52.79
CA GLU A 98 17.99 6.50 52.16
C GLU A 98 18.47 7.05 50.79
N PRO A 99 17.78 6.68 49.70
CA PRO A 99 18.12 7.24 48.38
C PRO A 99 17.99 8.76 48.33
N ASP A 100 19.01 9.41 47.83
CA ASP A 100 18.95 10.86 47.55
C ASP A 100 18.23 11.15 46.22
N THR A 101 17.90 12.38 45.95
CA THR A 101 17.23 12.84 44.76
C THR A 101 17.98 12.42 43.48
N ILE A 102 19.32 12.35 43.47
CA ILE A 102 20.14 12.02 42.33
C ILE A 102 19.99 10.53 41.98
N VAL A 103 19.98 9.65 42.98
CA VAL A 103 19.75 8.20 42.79
C VAL A 103 18.32 7.93 42.31
N LEU A 104 17.31 8.60 42.93
CA LEU A 104 15.91 8.46 42.53
C LEU A 104 15.67 8.91 41.09
N ASN A 105 16.26 10.07 40.68
CA ASN A 105 16.22 10.54 39.30
C ASN A 105 16.91 9.57 38.32
N SER A 106 17.99 8.91 38.76
CA SER A 106 18.67 7.88 37.95
C SER A 106 17.83 6.63 37.80
N LEU A 107 17.05 6.22 38.83
CA LEU A 107 16.10 5.12 38.78
C LEU A 107 14.91 5.46 37.87
N ILE A 108 14.31 6.65 37.96
CA ILE A 108 13.25 7.10 37.05
C ILE A 108 13.76 7.03 35.60
N SER A 109 14.97 7.50 35.34
CA SER A 109 15.59 7.45 34.01
C SER A 109 15.83 6.01 33.52
N LEU A 110 16.21 5.08 34.43
CA LEU A 110 16.38 3.67 34.12
C LEU A 110 15.06 3.04 33.68
N TYR A 111 14.01 3.18 34.51
CA TYR A 111 12.70 2.59 34.23
C TYR A 111 12.01 3.25 33.02
N SER A 112 12.26 4.56 32.80
CA SER A 112 11.85 5.26 31.58
C SER A 112 12.43 4.58 30.31
N LYS A 113 13.73 4.26 30.31
CA LYS A 113 14.39 3.58 29.17
C LYS A 113 13.99 2.12 29.02
N MET A 114 13.46 1.48 30.06
CA MET A 114 12.86 0.15 30.02
C MET A 114 11.42 0.15 29.49
N GLY A 115 10.77 1.31 29.38
CA GLY A 115 9.35 1.43 29.08
C GLY A 115 8.42 1.10 30.26
N ASN A 116 8.95 0.95 31.48
CA ASN A 116 8.17 0.66 32.69
C ASN A 116 7.83 1.96 33.43
N TRP A 117 6.88 2.69 32.88
CA TRP A 117 6.43 3.97 33.42
C TRP A 117 5.73 3.85 34.77
N GLU A 118 5.07 2.70 35.05
CA GLU A 118 4.38 2.46 36.32
C GLU A 118 5.35 2.47 37.50
N THR A 119 6.48 1.77 37.38
CA THR A 119 7.51 1.76 38.41
C THR A 119 8.18 3.12 38.55
N ALA A 120 8.43 3.81 37.43
CA ALA A 120 8.97 5.18 37.44
C ALA A 120 8.01 6.13 38.16
N LYS A 121 6.70 6.05 37.90
CA LYS A 121 5.65 6.84 38.57
C LYS A 121 5.61 6.60 40.07
N LYS A 122 5.65 5.35 40.51
CA LYS A 122 5.70 5.01 41.97
C LYS A 122 6.92 5.61 42.67
N ILE A 123 8.09 5.55 42.05
CA ILE A 123 9.30 6.18 42.58
C ILE A 123 9.12 7.69 42.69
N PHE A 124 8.60 8.33 41.64
CA PHE A 124 8.37 9.77 41.60
C PHE A 124 7.34 10.24 42.64
N GLU A 125 6.23 9.53 42.78
CA GLU A 125 5.22 9.83 43.81
C GLU A 125 5.79 9.72 45.23
N ASN A 126 6.61 8.68 45.52
CA ASN A 126 7.24 8.47 46.81
C ASN A 126 8.32 9.50 47.18
N MET A 127 8.78 10.33 46.23
CA MET A 127 9.75 11.39 46.49
C MET A 127 9.20 12.51 47.38
N GLY A 128 7.87 12.72 47.40
CA GLY A 128 7.24 13.80 48.20
C GLY A 128 7.82 15.17 47.91
N GLU A 129 8.25 15.87 48.97
CA GLU A 129 8.88 17.20 48.88
C GLU A 129 10.32 17.17 48.32
N LYS A 130 10.94 16.00 48.13
CA LYS A 130 12.29 15.86 47.54
C LYS A 130 12.32 16.01 46.00
N LYS A 131 11.17 16.28 45.35
CA LYS A 131 11.09 16.51 43.91
C LYS A 131 11.80 17.79 43.54
N ASP A 132 12.73 17.73 42.60
CA ASP A 132 13.40 18.84 41.98
C ASP A 132 13.03 18.97 40.49
N LEU A 133 13.48 20.04 39.84
CA LEU A 133 13.23 20.25 38.40
C LEU A 133 13.71 19.10 37.52
N VAL A 134 14.77 18.38 37.98
CA VAL A 134 15.27 17.20 37.25
C VAL A 134 14.31 16.03 37.39
N SER A 135 13.72 15.82 38.57
CA SER A 135 12.69 14.78 38.79
C SER A 135 11.46 14.98 37.91
N TRP A 136 10.96 16.24 37.86
CA TRP A 136 9.83 16.61 37.02
C TRP A 136 10.14 16.39 35.53
N SER A 137 11.29 16.90 35.04
CA SER A 137 11.68 16.73 33.63
C SER A 137 11.91 15.26 33.24
N ALA A 138 12.45 14.45 34.16
CA ALA A 138 12.65 13.01 33.95
C ALA A 138 11.32 12.27 33.85
N MET A 139 10.33 12.63 34.69
CA MET A 139 9.02 11.99 34.69
C MET A 139 8.19 12.38 33.45
N ILE A 140 8.16 13.66 33.07
CA ILE A 140 7.52 14.13 31.83
C ILE A 140 8.13 13.43 30.63
N SER A 141 9.47 13.33 30.57
CA SER A 141 10.18 12.61 29.50
C SER A 141 9.85 11.11 29.49
N CYS A 142 9.66 10.51 30.65
CA CYS A 142 9.25 9.11 30.80
C CYS A 142 7.89 8.88 30.15
N PHE A 143 6.90 9.67 30.51
CA PHE A 143 5.56 9.57 29.95
C PHE A 143 5.55 9.84 28.44
N ALA A 144 6.27 10.88 27.97
CA ALA A 144 6.39 11.18 26.55
C ALA A 144 7.00 10.01 25.75
N HIS A 145 8.02 9.34 26.29
CA HIS A 145 8.65 8.19 25.63
C HIS A 145 7.82 6.92 25.66
N CYS A 146 6.97 6.76 26.67
CA CYS A 146 6.10 5.60 26.81
C CYS A 146 4.74 5.75 26.10
N GLY A 147 4.49 6.89 25.41
CA GLY A 147 3.22 7.18 24.75
C GLY A 147 2.06 7.47 25.71
N MET A 148 2.38 7.89 26.95
CA MET A 148 1.39 8.27 27.96
C MET A 148 1.25 9.81 27.95
N GLU A 149 0.63 10.30 26.89
CA GLU A 149 0.65 11.71 26.53
C GLU A 149 -0.14 12.60 27.51
N LEU A 150 -1.31 12.14 27.94
CA LEU A 150 -2.14 12.84 28.92
C LEU A 150 -1.45 12.94 30.27
N GLU A 151 -0.81 11.87 30.72
CA GLU A 151 -0.04 11.85 31.95
C GLU A 151 1.15 12.80 31.90
N ALA A 152 1.80 12.96 30.73
CA ALA A 152 2.85 13.96 30.56
C ALA A 152 2.29 15.38 30.73
N VAL A 153 1.11 15.67 30.16
CA VAL A 153 0.42 16.98 30.32
C VAL A 153 0.06 17.22 31.77
N PHE A 154 -0.57 16.28 32.45
CA PHE A 154 -0.94 16.41 33.85
C PHE A 154 0.28 16.65 34.74
N THR A 155 1.34 15.88 34.55
CA THR A 155 2.58 16.05 35.31
C THR A 155 3.23 17.41 35.09
N PHE A 156 3.16 17.94 33.88
CA PHE A 156 3.64 19.28 33.55
C PHE A 156 2.81 20.39 34.26
N LEU A 157 1.49 20.22 34.30
CA LEU A 157 0.60 21.15 35.01
C LEU A 157 0.84 21.09 36.52
N GLU A 158 0.97 19.89 37.11
CA GLU A 158 1.32 19.70 38.52
C GLU A 158 2.66 20.38 38.87
N MET A 159 3.68 20.27 38.00
CA MET A 159 4.96 20.93 38.18
C MET A 159 4.81 22.46 38.29
N VAL A 160 4.00 23.06 37.40
CA VAL A 160 3.74 24.51 37.40
C VAL A 160 2.93 24.93 38.63
N GLU A 161 1.94 24.10 39.05
CA GLU A 161 1.17 24.34 40.29
C GLU A 161 2.03 24.22 41.54
N PHE A 162 3.02 23.34 41.54
CA PHE A 162 4.00 23.19 42.61
C PHE A 162 4.95 24.40 42.74
N GLY A 163 4.95 25.30 41.75
CA GLY A 163 5.75 26.52 41.71
C GLY A 163 7.09 26.38 41.02
N GLU A 164 7.36 25.24 40.37
CA GLU A 164 8.58 25.02 39.60
C GLU A 164 8.46 25.57 38.18
N TYR A 165 9.49 26.32 37.74
CA TYR A 165 9.53 26.89 36.39
C TYR A 165 10.08 25.86 35.37
N PRO A 166 9.35 25.58 34.28
CA PRO A 166 9.82 24.66 33.25
C PRO A 166 11.14 25.07 32.62
N ASN A 167 12.04 24.11 32.45
CA ASN A 167 13.29 24.31 31.71
C ASN A 167 13.17 23.78 30.26
N GLN A 168 14.27 23.94 29.49
CA GLN A 168 14.32 23.47 28.09
C GLN A 168 14.00 21.97 27.94
N PHE A 169 14.35 21.14 28.92
CA PHE A 169 14.09 19.69 28.86
C PHE A 169 12.60 19.40 29.11
N CYS A 170 11.95 20.12 30.04
CA CYS A 170 10.52 20.00 30.27
C CYS A 170 9.74 20.43 29.02
N PHE A 171 10.11 21.58 28.42
CA PHE A 171 9.46 22.03 27.17
C PHE A 171 9.65 21.05 26.02
N SER A 172 10.88 20.58 25.79
CA SER A 172 11.17 19.62 24.71
C SER A 172 10.41 18.30 24.90
N ALA A 173 10.35 17.75 26.12
CA ALA A 173 9.63 16.53 26.44
C ALA A 173 8.12 16.71 26.27
N MET A 174 7.59 17.84 26.74
CA MET A 174 6.17 18.16 26.62
C MET A 174 5.74 18.33 25.17
N ILE A 175 6.51 19.08 24.38
CA ILE A 175 6.25 19.25 22.95
C ILE A 175 6.31 17.89 22.24
N GLN A 176 7.28 17.03 22.61
CA GLN A 176 7.38 15.69 22.03
C GLN A 176 6.15 14.83 22.35
N ALA A 177 5.58 14.93 23.58
CA ALA A 177 4.34 14.25 23.94
C ALA A 177 3.15 14.73 23.10
N CYS A 178 3.14 16.02 22.72
CA CYS A 178 2.08 16.63 21.90
C CYS A 178 2.23 16.35 20.38
N CYS A 179 3.26 15.62 19.92
CA CYS A 179 3.44 15.29 18.51
C CYS A 179 2.45 14.23 17.98
N SER A 180 1.64 13.60 18.81
CA SER A 180 0.51 12.80 18.40
C SER A 180 -0.69 13.67 18.02
N GLY A 181 -1.42 13.29 16.97
CA GLY A 181 -2.38 14.14 16.27
C GLY A 181 -3.50 14.76 17.12
N GLU A 182 -3.90 14.13 18.24
CA GLU A 182 -5.01 14.61 19.07
C GLU A 182 -4.61 15.75 20.04
N LEU A 183 -3.36 15.80 20.48
CA LEU A 183 -2.86 16.78 21.45
C LEU A 183 -2.04 17.91 20.83
N GLY A 184 -1.97 18.00 19.52
CA GLY A 184 -1.19 19.04 18.82
C GLY A 184 -1.55 20.46 19.24
N TRP A 185 -2.83 20.75 19.55
CA TRP A 185 -3.27 22.06 20.02
C TRP A 185 -2.65 22.45 21.38
N ILE A 186 -2.40 21.49 22.28
CA ILE A 186 -1.68 21.74 23.55
C ILE A 186 -0.23 22.13 23.22
N GLY A 187 0.40 21.47 22.24
CA GLY A 187 1.73 21.82 21.76
C GLY A 187 1.83 23.28 21.29
N LEU A 188 0.78 23.84 20.67
CA LEU A 188 0.71 25.26 20.29
C LEU A 188 0.62 26.18 21.52
N VAL A 189 -0.11 25.79 22.56
CA VAL A 189 -0.15 26.52 23.82
C VAL A 189 1.23 26.55 24.48
N ILE A 190 1.91 25.39 24.53
CA ILE A 190 3.28 25.28 25.05
C ILE A 190 4.25 26.13 24.22
N PHE A 191 4.10 26.16 22.89
CA PHE A 191 4.89 27.05 22.03
C PHE A 191 4.73 28.50 22.42
N GLY A 192 3.52 28.97 22.77
CA GLY A 192 3.30 30.30 23.32
C GLY A 192 4.09 30.56 24.64
N PHE A 193 4.20 29.56 25.52
CA PHE A 193 5.05 29.61 26.71
C PHE A 193 6.54 29.64 26.36
N VAL A 194 7.00 28.85 25.44
CA VAL A 194 8.39 28.82 24.97
C VAL A 194 8.83 30.18 24.43
N ILE A 195 7.95 30.87 23.66
CA ILE A 195 8.22 32.24 23.17
C ILE A 195 8.32 33.25 24.37
N LYS A 196 7.35 33.19 25.28
CA LYS A 196 7.32 34.10 26.43
C LYS A 196 8.52 33.95 27.37
N THR A 197 9.06 32.75 27.50
CA THR A 197 10.20 32.44 28.36
C THR A 197 11.56 32.62 27.66
N GLY A 198 11.56 32.89 26.33
CA GLY A 198 12.79 33.11 25.55
C GLY A 198 13.56 31.84 25.21
N TYR A 199 13.03 30.65 25.53
CA TYR A 199 13.71 29.37 25.19
C TYR A 199 13.79 29.08 23.71
N PHE A 200 12.91 29.64 22.89
CA PHE A 200 12.97 29.49 21.44
C PHE A 200 14.28 30.09 20.86
N GLU A 201 14.73 31.21 21.43
CA GLU A 201 15.91 31.94 20.97
C GLU A 201 17.21 31.46 21.63
N SER A 202 17.10 30.67 22.72
CA SER A 202 18.25 30.31 23.53
C SER A 202 18.61 28.83 23.51
N ASP A 203 17.71 27.93 23.02
CA ASP A 203 17.93 26.48 23.09
C ASP A 203 17.54 25.74 21.79
N ILE A 204 18.53 25.07 21.22
CA ILE A 204 18.38 24.29 19.97
C ILE A 204 17.46 23.08 20.16
N CYS A 205 17.43 22.44 21.33
CA CYS A 205 16.60 21.26 21.58
C CYS A 205 15.12 21.60 21.54
N VAL A 206 14.73 22.75 22.05
CA VAL A 206 13.36 23.27 21.99
C VAL A 206 12.97 23.56 20.54
N GLY A 207 13.89 24.19 19.78
CA GLY A 207 13.68 24.38 18.33
C GLY A 207 13.46 23.08 17.57
N CYS A 208 14.26 22.05 17.85
CA CYS A 208 14.09 20.71 17.27
C CYS A 208 12.73 20.08 17.63
N ALA A 209 12.30 20.20 18.89
CA ALA A 209 11.00 19.68 19.32
C ALA A 209 9.84 20.39 18.62
N LEU A 210 9.93 21.72 18.42
CA LEU A 210 8.93 22.48 17.67
C LEU A 210 8.88 22.09 16.18
N ILE A 211 10.03 21.86 15.56
CA ILE A 211 10.07 21.30 14.18
C ILE A 211 9.31 19.98 14.12
N ASP A 212 9.53 19.08 15.08
CA ASP A 212 8.82 17.80 15.14
C ASP A 212 7.32 17.98 15.40
N LEU A 213 6.91 18.92 16.22
CA LEU A 213 5.50 19.23 16.47
C LEU A 213 4.78 19.63 15.17
N PHE A 214 5.33 20.57 14.41
CA PHE A 214 4.72 20.98 13.15
C PHE A 214 4.81 19.89 12.09
N ALA A 215 5.93 19.21 11.95
CA ALA A 215 6.13 18.19 10.94
C ALA A 215 5.28 16.92 11.21
N LYS A 216 5.35 16.36 12.42
CA LYS A 216 4.62 15.13 12.77
C LYS A 216 3.21 15.38 13.28
N GLY A 217 3.05 16.34 14.22
CA GLY A 217 1.77 16.60 14.88
C GLY A 217 0.73 17.21 13.94
N PHE A 218 1.16 18.08 13.05
CA PHE A 218 0.27 18.78 12.11
C PHE A 218 0.47 18.40 10.64
N SER A 219 1.50 17.60 10.32
CA SER A 219 1.91 17.31 8.95
C SER A 219 2.18 18.57 8.11
N ASP A 220 2.57 19.67 8.78
CA ASP A 220 2.82 21.00 8.19
C ASP A 220 4.32 21.29 8.07
N LEU A 221 4.90 20.83 6.97
CA LEU A 221 6.31 21.08 6.64
C LEU A 221 6.62 22.57 6.41
N ARG A 222 5.63 23.40 6.00
CA ARG A 222 5.84 24.83 5.77
C ARG A 222 6.07 25.57 7.09
N SER A 223 5.26 25.27 8.11
CA SER A 223 5.45 25.85 9.45
C SER A 223 6.71 25.30 10.12
N ALA A 224 7.03 24.00 9.95
CA ALA A 224 8.30 23.45 10.41
C ALA A 224 9.50 24.18 9.78
N LYS A 225 9.47 24.48 8.48
CA LYS A 225 10.53 25.27 7.80
C LYS A 225 10.62 26.69 8.35
N LYS A 226 9.50 27.36 8.63
CA LYS A 226 9.51 28.69 9.24
C LYS A 226 10.15 28.71 10.64
N VAL A 227 9.90 27.66 11.45
CA VAL A 227 10.57 27.52 12.76
C VAL A 227 12.06 27.35 12.56
N PHE A 228 12.48 26.46 11.66
CA PHE A 228 13.88 26.22 11.34
C PHE A 228 14.60 27.49 10.84
N ASP A 229 13.96 28.25 9.95
CA ASP A 229 14.54 29.48 9.38
C ASP A 229 14.69 30.61 10.42
N ARG A 230 13.86 30.59 11.49
CA ARG A 230 13.92 31.55 12.59
C ARG A 230 14.84 31.15 13.73
N MET A 231 15.37 29.91 13.74
CA MET A 231 16.32 29.50 14.77
C MET A 231 17.60 30.34 14.67
N PRO A 232 18.08 30.93 15.77
CA PRO A 232 19.29 31.77 15.77
C PRO A 232 20.55 30.99 15.41
N GLU A 233 20.65 29.79 15.94
CA GLU A 233 21.77 28.88 15.69
C GLU A 233 21.24 27.54 15.14
N ARG A 234 21.93 27.04 14.14
CA ARG A 234 21.66 25.73 13.51
C ARG A 234 22.90 24.88 13.64
N ASN A 235 22.69 23.61 13.96
CA ASN A 235 23.77 22.63 14.01
C ASN A 235 23.46 21.44 13.07
N LEU A 236 24.40 20.52 12.94
CA LEU A 236 24.22 19.34 12.08
C LEU A 236 22.95 18.54 12.43
N VAL A 237 22.57 18.50 13.72
CA VAL A 237 21.36 17.76 14.17
C VAL A 237 20.09 18.41 13.65
N THR A 238 19.98 19.76 13.69
CA THR A 238 18.81 20.50 13.19
C THR A 238 18.65 20.34 11.68
N TRP A 239 19.76 20.42 10.93
CA TRP A 239 19.77 20.18 9.49
C TRP A 239 19.35 18.74 9.16
N THR A 240 19.93 17.75 9.82
CA THR A 240 19.60 16.33 9.63
C THR A 240 18.13 16.05 9.97
N LEU A 241 17.61 16.67 11.03
CA LEU A 241 16.20 16.57 11.40
C LEU A 241 15.29 17.07 10.27
N MET A 242 15.53 18.29 9.78
CA MET A 242 14.73 18.85 8.68
C MET A 242 14.79 18.00 7.42
N ILE A 243 15.99 17.61 6.98
CA ILE A 243 16.16 16.72 5.81
C ILE A 243 15.35 15.44 5.99
N THR A 244 15.42 14.82 7.17
CA THR A 244 14.70 13.58 7.46
C THR A 244 13.17 13.78 7.45
N ARG A 245 12.66 14.87 8.01
CA ARG A 245 11.21 15.15 8.04
C ARG A 245 10.67 15.43 6.64
N PHE A 246 11.37 16.22 5.84
CA PHE A 246 10.97 16.44 4.45
C PHE A 246 11.01 15.14 3.62
N SER A 247 12.02 14.29 3.84
CA SER A 247 12.09 12.98 3.21
C SER A 247 10.92 12.06 3.58
N GLN A 248 10.48 12.09 4.86
CA GLN A 248 9.42 11.21 5.38
C GLN A 248 8.00 11.65 5.01
N LEU A 249 7.76 12.95 4.87
CA LEU A 249 6.43 13.56 4.75
C LEU A 249 6.11 14.08 3.34
N GLY A 250 6.81 13.60 2.33
CA GLY A 250 6.48 13.85 0.93
C GLY A 250 7.09 15.10 0.31
N GLY A 251 8.17 15.65 0.89
CA GLY A 251 8.96 16.74 0.33
C GLY A 251 10.37 16.32 -0.11
N PRO A 252 10.56 15.27 -0.93
CA PRO A 252 11.88 14.73 -1.23
C PRO A 252 12.79 15.71 -1.97
N ARG A 253 12.26 16.55 -2.85
CA ARG A 253 13.03 17.59 -3.55
C ARG A 253 13.51 18.68 -2.61
N ASP A 254 12.66 19.09 -1.65
CA ASP A 254 13.02 20.08 -0.64
C ASP A 254 14.05 19.50 0.34
N ALA A 255 13.94 18.20 0.69
CA ALA A 255 14.96 17.53 1.50
C ALA A 255 16.35 17.56 0.85
N VAL A 256 16.41 17.36 -0.47
CA VAL A 256 17.64 17.50 -1.23
C VAL A 256 18.11 18.97 -1.27
N GLY A 257 17.21 19.92 -1.44
CA GLY A 257 17.51 21.36 -1.39
C GLY A 257 18.15 21.74 -0.05
N LEU A 258 17.56 21.30 1.06
CA LEU A 258 18.09 21.49 2.41
C LEU A 258 19.46 20.83 2.61
N PHE A 259 19.69 19.67 2.03
CA PHE A 259 21.00 19.01 2.09
C PHE A 259 22.08 19.84 1.37
N LEU A 260 21.77 20.38 0.19
CA LEU A 260 22.68 21.23 -0.57
C LEU A 260 22.95 22.56 0.17
N GLU A 261 21.93 23.16 0.77
CA GLU A 261 22.02 24.37 1.60
C GLU A 261 22.95 24.12 2.80
N MET A 262 22.72 23.03 3.54
CA MET A 262 23.57 22.62 4.67
C MET A 262 25.05 22.50 4.28
N VAL A 263 25.33 21.89 3.13
CA VAL A 263 26.70 21.75 2.62
C VAL A 263 27.29 23.11 2.22
N SER A 264 26.50 24.00 1.61
CA SER A 264 26.95 25.36 1.25
C SER A 264 27.27 26.22 2.46
N GLU A 265 26.60 25.97 3.61
CA GLU A 265 26.94 26.59 4.90
C GLU A 265 28.18 25.98 5.57
N GLY A 266 28.82 24.98 4.95
CA GLY A 266 30.07 24.40 5.44
C GLY A 266 29.90 23.21 6.40
N PHE A 267 28.70 22.72 6.64
CA PHE A 267 28.48 21.52 7.44
C PHE A 267 28.89 20.25 6.69
N VAL A 268 29.61 19.37 7.38
CA VAL A 268 30.00 18.06 6.83
C VAL A 268 28.91 17.03 7.12
N PRO A 269 28.31 16.40 6.07
CA PRO A 269 27.28 15.39 6.26
C PRO A 269 27.79 14.18 7.04
N ASP A 270 27.03 13.74 8.03
CA ASP A 270 27.29 12.50 8.78
C ASP A 270 26.46 11.33 8.21
N ARG A 271 26.59 10.16 8.84
CA ARG A 271 25.85 8.95 8.45
C ARG A 271 24.32 9.14 8.48
N PHE A 272 23.81 9.93 9.41
CA PHE A 272 22.36 10.16 9.53
C PHE A 272 21.85 11.13 8.46
N THR A 273 22.63 12.15 8.15
CA THR A 273 22.34 13.10 7.07
C THR A 273 22.33 12.38 5.72
N PHE A 274 23.33 11.53 5.43
CA PHE A 274 23.33 10.73 4.20
C PHE A 274 22.15 9.75 4.17
N SER A 275 21.83 9.09 5.28
CA SER A 275 20.66 8.21 5.36
C SER A 275 19.35 8.96 5.02
N GLY A 276 19.15 10.16 5.58
CA GLY A 276 17.96 10.98 5.32
C GLY A 276 17.83 11.42 3.87
N VAL A 277 18.90 11.95 3.27
CA VAL A 277 18.86 12.40 1.87
C VAL A 277 18.78 11.25 0.86
N LEU A 278 19.41 10.11 1.14
CA LEU A 278 19.29 8.90 0.31
C LEU A 278 17.88 8.34 0.33
N SER A 279 17.20 8.39 1.49
CA SER A 279 15.77 8.03 1.59
C SER A 279 14.88 8.96 0.74
N ALA A 280 15.20 10.26 0.67
CA ALA A 280 14.53 11.17 -0.25
C ALA A 280 14.78 10.82 -1.73
N CYS A 281 15.98 10.36 -2.07
CA CYS A 281 16.33 9.95 -3.43
C CYS A 281 15.74 8.61 -3.87
N ALA A 282 15.06 7.88 -2.97
CA ALA A 282 14.29 6.69 -3.30
C ALA A 282 13.01 6.99 -4.11
N GLU A 283 12.60 8.26 -4.19
CA GLU A 283 11.46 8.71 -4.99
C GLU A 283 11.77 8.69 -6.51
N PRO A 284 10.75 8.37 -7.34
CA PRO A 284 10.90 8.41 -8.79
C PRO A 284 11.37 9.78 -9.31
N GLY A 285 12.38 9.76 -10.17
CA GLY A 285 12.96 10.97 -10.78
C GLY A 285 14.15 11.56 -10.03
N LEU A 286 14.54 11.07 -8.86
CA LEU A 286 15.74 11.49 -8.11
C LEU A 286 16.87 10.45 -8.14
N SER A 287 16.71 9.35 -8.86
CA SER A 287 17.65 8.23 -8.90
C SER A 287 19.06 8.61 -9.37
N LEU A 288 19.20 9.54 -10.33
CA LEU A 288 20.51 10.02 -10.79
C LEU A 288 21.26 10.75 -9.67
N LEU A 289 20.55 11.56 -8.90
CA LEU A 289 21.13 12.25 -7.75
C LEU A 289 21.52 11.26 -6.65
N GLY A 290 20.71 10.25 -6.41
CA GLY A 290 21.04 9.16 -5.49
C GLY A 290 22.36 8.46 -5.85
N ARG A 291 22.61 8.23 -7.15
CA ARG A 291 23.91 7.71 -7.62
C ARG A 291 25.09 8.66 -7.37
N GLN A 292 24.88 9.97 -7.54
CA GLN A 292 25.89 10.98 -7.22
C GLN A 292 26.22 11.00 -5.72
N LEU A 293 25.17 10.95 -4.88
CA LEU A 293 25.33 10.86 -3.43
C LEU A 293 26.04 9.58 -3.00
N HIS A 294 25.77 8.45 -3.63
CA HIS A 294 26.52 7.21 -3.40
C HIS A 294 28.02 7.41 -3.67
N GLY A 295 28.38 8.09 -4.77
CA GLY A 295 29.79 8.47 -5.04
C GLY A 295 30.39 9.33 -3.93
N TRP A 296 29.59 10.23 -3.33
CA TRP A 296 30.04 11.04 -2.20
C TRP A 296 30.19 10.23 -0.90
N VAL A 297 29.26 9.34 -0.61
CA VAL A 297 29.36 8.37 0.52
C VAL A 297 30.67 7.58 0.45
N ILE A 298 31.06 7.13 -0.75
CA ILE A 298 32.34 6.43 -0.95
C ILE A 298 33.52 7.33 -0.61
N LYS A 299 33.54 8.57 -1.11
CA LYS A 299 34.58 9.58 -0.81
C LYS A 299 34.67 9.91 0.67
N SER A 300 33.55 9.97 1.36
CA SER A 300 33.47 10.23 2.80
C SER A 300 33.81 9.01 3.68
N ARG A 301 34.18 7.87 3.09
CA ARG A 301 34.50 6.60 3.77
C ARG A 301 33.35 6.03 4.63
N LEU A 302 32.11 6.40 4.33
CA LEU A 302 30.91 5.93 5.02
C LEU A 302 30.24 4.73 4.35
N SER A 303 30.85 4.17 3.31
CA SER A 303 30.33 3.02 2.55
C SER A 303 30.21 1.72 3.38
N SER A 304 30.98 1.62 4.48
CA SER A 304 30.92 0.48 5.41
C SER A 304 29.93 0.69 6.57
N ASP A 305 29.34 1.89 6.71
CA ASP A 305 28.34 2.14 7.75
C ASP A 305 27.03 1.43 7.40
N VAL A 306 26.50 0.68 8.35
CA VAL A 306 25.29 -0.16 8.14
C VAL A 306 24.05 0.70 7.90
N CYS A 307 23.94 1.87 8.54
CA CYS A 307 22.79 2.76 8.37
C CYS A 307 22.74 3.33 6.95
N VAL A 308 23.90 3.83 6.47
CA VAL A 308 24.03 4.36 5.10
C VAL A 308 23.84 3.25 4.07
N GLY A 309 24.40 2.06 4.33
CA GLY A 309 24.23 0.87 3.49
C GLY A 309 22.77 0.48 3.33
N CYS A 310 21.99 0.46 4.42
CA CYS A 310 20.54 0.20 4.38
C CYS A 310 19.80 1.22 3.49
N SER A 311 20.11 2.52 3.64
CA SER A 311 19.46 3.57 2.84
C SER A 311 19.87 3.52 1.37
N LEU A 312 21.10 3.11 1.04
CA LEU A 312 21.53 2.87 -0.34
C LEU A 312 20.81 1.67 -0.95
N VAL A 313 20.66 0.57 -0.21
CA VAL A 313 19.92 -0.62 -0.65
C VAL A 313 18.47 -0.24 -0.95
N ASP A 314 17.79 0.49 -0.05
CA ASP A 314 16.41 0.94 -0.23
C ASP A 314 16.26 1.91 -1.41
N MET A 315 17.18 2.87 -1.55
CA MET A 315 17.20 3.85 -2.64
C MET A 315 17.31 3.16 -4.02
N TYR A 316 18.26 2.22 -4.15
CA TYR A 316 18.40 1.48 -5.40
C TYR A 316 17.22 0.54 -5.66
N ALA A 317 16.66 -0.11 -4.62
CA ALA A 317 15.53 -1.03 -4.75
C ALA A 317 14.24 -0.34 -5.21
N LYS A 318 14.03 0.92 -4.81
CA LYS A 318 12.87 1.73 -5.20
C LYS A 318 13.07 2.50 -6.50
N SER A 319 14.28 2.55 -7.02
CA SER A 319 14.58 3.27 -8.27
C SER A 319 13.94 2.57 -9.47
N THR A 320 13.36 3.36 -10.37
CA THR A 320 12.75 2.88 -11.62
C THR A 320 13.75 2.71 -12.77
N MET A 321 15.05 2.92 -12.52
CA MET A 321 16.08 2.81 -13.56
C MET A 321 16.45 1.33 -13.81
N ASP A 322 16.68 0.97 -15.06
CA ASP A 322 17.13 -0.37 -15.44
C ASP A 322 18.44 -0.75 -14.73
N GLY A 323 18.51 -1.98 -14.24
CA GLY A 323 19.67 -2.50 -13.50
C GLY A 323 19.82 -1.99 -12.07
N SER A 324 18.89 -1.16 -11.58
CA SER A 324 18.96 -0.56 -10.25
C SER A 324 18.84 -1.63 -9.14
N MET A 325 18.05 -2.69 -9.36
CA MET A 325 17.95 -3.79 -8.40
C MET A 325 19.26 -4.60 -8.28
N ASP A 326 20.01 -4.76 -9.38
CA ASP A 326 21.34 -5.36 -9.36
C ASP A 326 22.33 -4.49 -8.57
N ASP A 327 22.24 -3.17 -8.71
CA ASP A 327 23.06 -2.24 -7.93
C ASP A 327 22.71 -2.28 -6.46
N SER A 328 21.41 -2.39 -6.10
CA SER A 328 20.96 -2.63 -4.73
C SER A 328 21.58 -3.91 -4.15
N ARG A 329 21.59 -4.99 -4.94
CA ARG A 329 22.19 -6.26 -4.56
C ARG A 329 23.70 -6.15 -4.37
N LYS A 330 24.42 -5.47 -5.27
CA LYS A 330 25.88 -5.24 -5.15
C LYS A 330 26.22 -4.44 -3.89
N VAL A 331 25.41 -3.42 -3.55
CA VAL A 331 25.61 -2.66 -2.30
C VAL A 331 25.43 -3.57 -1.11
N PHE A 332 24.34 -4.35 -1.08
CA PHE A 332 24.07 -5.29 0.00
C PHE A 332 25.22 -6.30 0.17
N ASP A 333 25.66 -6.96 -0.89
CA ASP A 333 26.73 -7.98 -0.82
C ASP A 333 28.10 -7.40 -0.44
N ARG A 334 28.33 -6.08 -0.60
CA ARG A 334 29.56 -5.38 -0.19
C ARG A 334 29.55 -4.88 1.25
N MET A 335 28.42 -4.90 1.93
CA MET A 335 28.34 -4.52 3.34
C MET A 335 29.11 -5.51 4.20
N ALA A 336 30.01 -5.02 5.05
CA ALA A 336 30.83 -5.87 5.92
C ALA A 336 29.99 -6.56 7.02
N ASN A 337 28.96 -5.90 7.50
CA ASN A 337 28.05 -6.41 8.53
C ASN A 337 26.59 -6.20 8.10
N HIS A 338 25.78 -7.22 8.29
CA HIS A 338 24.35 -7.17 8.04
C HIS A 338 23.58 -7.16 9.36
N ASN A 339 22.55 -6.34 9.44
CA ASN A 339 21.57 -6.35 10.52
C ASN A 339 20.19 -6.66 9.96
N VAL A 340 19.19 -6.78 10.84
CA VAL A 340 17.80 -7.07 10.43
C VAL A 340 17.27 -6.03 9.43
N MET A 341 17.70 -4.77 9.53
CA MET A 341 17.24 -3.71 8.63
C MET A 341 17.76 -3.89 7.21
N SER A 342 19.05 -4.20 7.04
CA SER A 342 19.64 -4.43 5.71
C SER A 342 19.03 -5.65 5.00
N TRP A 343 18.83 -6.76 5.73
CA TRP A 343 18.12 -7.93 5.20
C TRP A 343 16.70 -7.62 4.81
N THR A 344 15.96 -6.92 5.68
CA THR A 344 14.57 -6.53 5.40
C THR A 344 14.48 -5.59 4.20
N ALA A 345 15.38 -4.61 4.09
CA ALA A 345 15.40 -3.66 2.97
C ALA A 345 15.57 -4.36 1.62
N ILE A 346 16.55 -5.26 1.50
CA ILE A 346 16.77 -5.98 0.23
C ILE A 346 15.62 -6.95 -0.09
N ILE A 347 15.12 -7.70 0.88
CA ILE A 347 13.98 -8.62 0.70
C ILE A 347 12.74 -7.83 0.27
N THR A 348 12.42 -6.74 0.95
CA THR A 348 11.28 -5.88 0.62
C THR A 348 11.43 -5.26 -0.76
N GLY A 349 12.64 -4.82 -1.13
CA GLY A 349 12.93 -4.28 -2.46
C GLY A 349 12.66 -5.29 -3.56
N TYR A 350 13.10 -6.53 -3.42
CA TYR A 350 12.82 -7.59 -4.38
C TYR A 350 11.32 -7.86 -4.52
N VAL A 351 10.58 -7.88 -3.42
CA VAL A 351 9.11 -8.09 -3.44
C VAL A 351 8.37 -6.90 -4.06
N GLN A 352 8.83 -5.68 -3.81
CA GLN A 352 8.20 -4.48 -4.38
C GLN A 352 8.42 -4.35 -5.89
N SER A 353 9.55 -4.82 -6.41
CA SER A 353 9.81 -4.83 -7.86
C SER A 353 8.88 -5.78 -8.64
N GLY A 354 8.22 -6.73 -7.96
CA GLY A 354 7.25 -7.66 -8.55
C GLY A 354 7.82 -8.74 -9.48
N GLN A 355 9.13 -8.75 -9.71
CA GLN A 355 9.78 -9.67 -10.65
C GLN A 355 10.71 -10.69 -9.95
N TYR A 356 11.06 -10.45 -8.70
CA TYR A 356 12.11 -11.20 -8.00
C TYR A 356 11.62 -11.88 -6.70
N ASP A 357 10.33 -12.24 -6.63
CA ASP A 357 9.75 -12.84 -5.42
C ASP A 357 10.48 -14.14 -5.00
N MET A 358 10.91 -14.97 -5.94
CA MET A 358 11.71 -16.18 -5.64
C MET A 358 13.09 -15.85 -5.08
N GLU A 359 13.73 -14.78 -5.57
CA GLU A 359 15.03 -14.34 -5.05
C GLU A 359 14.89 -13.80 -3.61
N ALA A 360 13.77 -13.12 -3.29
CA ALA A 360 13.46 -12.70 -1.93
C ALA A 360 13.39 -13.90 -0.97
N ILE A 361 12.76 -15.00 -1.39
CA ILE A 361 12.68 -16.26 -0.61
C ILE A 361 14.07 -16.90 -0.45
N LYS A 362 14.91 -16.91 -1.49
CA LYS A 362 16.30 -17.40 -1.39
C LYS A 362 17.14 -16.55 -0.42
N LEU A 363 16.95 -15.24 -0.42
CA LEU A 363 17.61 -14.35 0.55
C LEU A 363 17.18 -14.63 1.98
N TYR A 364 15.91 -14.91 2.21
CA TYR A 364 15.44 -15.33 3.50
C TYR A 364 16.09 -16.63 3.99
N SER A 365 16.26 -17.63 3.12
CA SER A 365 16.99 -18.87 3.48
C SER A 365 18.42 -18.56 3.96
N ARG A 366 19.13 -17.65 3.26
CA ARG A 366 20.45 -17.19 3.69
C ARG A 366 20.42 -16.41 5.02
N MET A 367 19.38 -15.61 5.24
CA MET A 367 19.23 -14.85 6.49
C MET A 367 19.08 -15.76 7.71
N ILE A 368 18.30 -16.83 7.59
CA ILE A 368 18.06 -17.79 8.70
C ILE A 368 19.26 -18.72 8.99
N GLU A 369 20.16 -18.91 8.01
CA GLU A 369 21.44 -19.60 8.22
C GLU A 369 22.44 -18.74 9.02
N GLY A 370 22.24 -17.43 9.07
CA GLY A 370 23.06 -16.47 9.79
C GLY A 370 22.55 -16.19 11.22
N PRO A 371 23.27 -15.32 11.97
CA PRO A 371 22.91 -14.97 13.34
C PRO A 371 21.74 -13.96 13.43
N VAL A 372 21.27 -13.42 12.32
CA VAL A 372 20.30 -12.34 12.27
C VAL A 372 18.89 -12.92 12.23
N LYS A 373 18.06 -12.64 13.24
CA LYS A 373 16.68 -13.10 13.30
C LYS A 373 15.77 -12.18 12.46
N PRO A 374 14.84 -12.75 11.66
CA PRO A 374 13.82 -11.98 10.93
C PRO A 374 12.88 -11.24 11.91
N ASN A 375 12.38 -10.08 11.48
CA ASN A 375 11.35 -9.33 12.20
C ASN A 375 9.99 -9.41 11.49
N HIS A 376 8.98 -8.78 12.05
CA HIS A 376 7.62 -8.78 11.49
C HIS A 376 7.55 -8.16 10.07
N PHE A 377 8.36 -7.16 9.76
CA PHE A 377 8.44 -6.60 8.40
C PHE A 377 9.01 -7.59 7.39
N THR A 378 10.05 -8.34 7.79
CA THR A 378 10.62 -9.41 6.94
C THR A 378 9.55 -10.45 6.62
N PHE A 379 8.81 -10.94 7.62
CA PHE A 379 7.75 -11.93 7.41
C PHE A 379 6.60 -11.38 6.56
N SER A 380 6.17 -10.14 6.80
CA SER A 380 5.13 -9.49 6.01
C SER A 380 5.51 -9.42 4.53
N SER A 381 6.75 -9.01 4.21
CA SER A 381 7.23 -8.95 2.83
C SER A 381 7.32 -10.33 2.17
N LEU A 382 7.82 -11.35 2.89
CA LEU A 382 7.92 -12.71 2.36
C LEU A 382 6.57 -13.36 2.11
N LEU A 383 5.59 -13.17 3.00
CA LEU A 383 4.23 -13.64 2.81
C LEU A 383 3.56 -12.98 1.60
N LYS A 384 3.83 -11.68 1.38
CA LYS A 384 3.40 -10.99 0.17
C LYS A 384 4.01 -11.61 -1.09
N ALA A 385 5.31 -11.95 -1.07
CA ALA A 385 5.98 -12.65 -2.17
C ALA A 385 5.33 -14.01 -2.45
N CYS A 386 5.01 -14.79 -1.42
CA CYS A 386 4.31 -16.08 -1.56
C CYS A 386 2.92 -15.92 -2.18
N GLY A 387 2.19 -14.86 -1.82
CA GLY A 387 0.92 -14.51 -2.44
C GLY A 387 1.07 -14.15 -3.92
N ASN A 388 2.07 -13.37 -4.28
CA ASN A 388 2.36 -13.02 -5.69
C ASN A 388 2.71 -14.26 -6.53
N LEU A 389 3.44 -15.22 -5.95
CA LEU A 389 3.79 -16.48 -6.61
C LEU A 389 2.65 -17.51 -6.60
N SER A 390 1.51 -17.20 -5.99
CA SER A 390 0.41 -18.15 -5.76
C SER A 390 0.88 -19.48 -5.15
N ASN A 391 1.86 -19.41 -4.24
CA ASN A 391 2.44 -20.59 -3.59
C ASN A 391 2.18 -20.60 -2.08
N PRO A 392 1.01 -21.08 -1.65
CA PRO A 392 0.65 -21.08 -0.24
C PRO A 392 1.51 -22.03 0.61
N ALA A 393 2.07 -23.11 0.04
CA ALA A 393 2.88 -24.08 0.79
C ALA A 393 4.15 -23.43 1.37
N ILE A 394 4.88 -22.64 0.57
CA ILE A 394 6.05 -21.89 1.06
C ILE A 394 5.59 -20.84 2.08
N GLY A 395 4.46 -20.17 1.84
CA GLY A 395 3.89 -19.18 2.76
C GLY A 395 3.55 -19.78 4.12
N GLU A 396 2.99 -20.98 4.18
CA GLU A 396 2.70 -21.71 5.42
C GLU A 396 3.98 -22.04 6.20
N HIS A 397 5.05 -22.45 5.53
CA HIS A 397 6.36 -22.67 6.17
C HIS A 397 6.93 -21.38 6.77
N ILE A 398 6.86 -20.27 6.06
CA ILE A 398 7.31 -18.96 6.54
C ILE A 398 6.45 -18.49 7.71
N TYR A 399 5.13 -18.65 7.63
CA TYR A 399 4.21 -18.30 8.71
C TYR A 399 4.45 -19.14 9.96
N ASN A 400 4.66 -20.45 9.82
CA ASN A 400 5.02 -21.32 10.96
C ASN A 400 6.31 -20.87 11.66
N HIS A 401 7.27 -20.31 10.92
CA HIS A 401 8.46 -19.72 11.54
C HIS A 401 8.12 -18.42 12.29
N ALA A 402 7.24 -17.58 11.76
CA ALA A 402 6.76 -16.38 12.46
C ALA A 402 6.03 -16.74 13.76
N VAL A 403 5.22 -17.82 13.75
CA VAL A 403 4.56 -18.36 14.94
C VAL A 403 5.57 -18.79 15.99
N LYS A 404 6.61 -19.54 15.62
CA LYS A 404 7.69 -19.97 16.54
C LYS A 404 8.45 -18.80 17.17
N LEU A 405 8.54 -17.67 16.50
CA LEU A 405 9.18 -16.45 17.00
C LEU A 405 8.20 -15.53 17.77
N GLY A 406 6.93 -15.92 17.92
CA GLY A 406 5.91 -15.11 18.61
C GLY A 406 5.46 -13.87 17.82
N LEU A 407 5.68 -13.82 16.50
CA LEU A 407 5.37 -12.67 15.66
C LEU A 407 4.05 -12.82 14.88
N ALA A 408 3.36 -13.94 15.01
CA ALA A 408 2.12 -14.22 14.28
C ALA A 408 0.96 -13.30 14.63
N SER A 409 0.88 -12.83 15.88
CA SER A 409 -0.15 -11.92 16.38
C SER A 409 0.08 -10.46 15.98
N VAL A 410 1.22 -10.14 15.36
CA VAL A 410 1.49 -8.78 14.90
C VAL A 410 0.62 -8.50 13.68
N ASN A 411 -0.19 -7.45 13.73
CA ASN A 411 -1.20 -7.12 12.71
C ASN A 411 -0.66 -7.14 11.27
N CYS A 412 0.57 -6.64 11.02
CA CYS A 412 1.13 -6.64 9.67
C CYS A 412 1.44 -8.05 9.14
N VAL A 413 1.86 -8.99 10.00
CA VAL A 413 2.09 -10.39 9.62
C VAL A 413 0.77 -11.10 9.37
N ALA A 414 -0.18 -10.96 10.29
CA ALA A 414 -1.50 -11.55 10.16
C ALA A 414 -2.24 -11.06 8.90
N ASN A 415 -2.20 -9.76 8.62
CA ASN A 415 -2.76 -9.18 7.40
C ASN A 415 -2.09 -9.73 6.13
N SER A 416 -0.78 -9.96 6.18
CA SER A 416 -0.05 -10.54 5.03
C SER A 416 -0.40 -12.01 4.81
N VAL A 417 -0.72 -12.78 5.87
CA VAL A 417 -1.21 -14.17 5.76
C VAL A 417 -2.58 -14.19 5.08
N ILE A 418 -3.50 -13.30 5.47
CA ILE A 418 -4.82 -13.17 4.84
C ILE A 418 -4.67 -12.91 3.35
N SER A 419 -3.87 -11.90 2.98
CA SER A 419 -3.61 -11.56 1.58
C SER A 419 -2.92 -12.68 0.81
N MET A 420 -2.01 -13.42 1.43
CA MET A 420 -1.32 -14.56 0.81
C MET A 420 -2.30 -15.68 0.44
N TYR A 421 -3.17 -16.09 1.37
CA TYR A 421 -4.17 -17.10 1.08
C TYR A 421 -5.18 -16.64 0.03
N ALA A 422 -5.67 -15.42 0.13
CA ALA A 422 -6.64 -14.87 -0.80
C ALA A 422 -6.09 -14.78 -2.23
N LYS A 423 -4.87 -14.27 -2.41
CA LYS A 423 -4.19 -14.24 -3.73
C LYS A 423 -3.89 -15.62 -4.31
N SER A 424 -3.76 -16.63 -3.45
CA SER A 424 -3.59 -18.02 -3.86
C SER A 424 -4.93 -18.72 -4.18
N GLY A 425 -6.06 -17.99 -4.19
CA GLY A 425 -7.39 -18.52 -4.43
C GLY A 425 -8.01 -19.31 -3.26
N ARG A 426 -7.38 -19.27 -2.09
CA ARG A 426 -7.81 -20.00 -0.89
C ARG A 426 -8.57 -19.06 0.06
N MET A 427 -9.76 -18.60 -0.39
CA MET A 427 -10.55 -17.61 0.36
C MET A 427 -11.09 -18.12 1.71
N GLU A 428 -11.39 -19.42 1.83
CA GLU A 428 -11.83 -20.01 3.11
C GLU A 428 -10.75 -19.93 4.18
N GLU A 429 -9.49 -20.19 3.82
CA GLU A 429 -8.36 -20.08 4.74
C GLU A 429 -8.04 -18.62 5.06
N ALA A 430 -8.18 -17.71 4.09
CA ALA A 430 -8.06 -16.27 4.32
C ALA A 430 -9.11 -15.79 5.33
N ARG A 431 -10.36 -16.26 5.21
CA ARG A 431 -11.45 -15.95 6.16
C ARG A 431 -11.15 -16.49 7.55
N LYS A 432 -10.71 -17.75 7.66
CA LYS A 432 -10.31 -18.33 8.96
C LYS A 432 -9.18 -17.54 9.62
N ALA A 433 -8.17 -17.15 8.84
CA ALA A 433 -7.07 -16.33 9.34
C ALA A 433 -7.56 -14.97 9.84
N PHE A 434 -8.52 -14.35 9.15
CA PHE A 434 -9.15 -13.10 9.58
C PHE A 434 -9.98 -13.27 10.87
N GLU A 435 -10.72 -14.37 11.02
CA GLU A 435 -11.57 -14.62 12.20
C GLU A 435 -10.76 -14.84 13.47
N VAL A 436 -9.57 -15.44 13.35
CA VAL A 436 -8.65 -15.71 14.47
C VAL A 436 -7.91 -14.46 14.97
N LEU A 437 -7.97 -13.32 14.22
CA LEU A 437 -7.36 -12.09 14.68
C LEU A 437 -7.94 -11.63 16.02
N PHE A 438 -7.06 -11.37 16.98
CA PHE A 438 -7.45 -10.88 18.32
C PHE A 438 -8.00 -9.44 18.25
N GLU A 439 -7.36 -8.57 17.48
CA GLU A 439 -7.82 -7.21 17.23
C GLU A 439 -7.98 -7.00 15.72
N LYS A 440 -9.21 -6.83 15.27
CA LYS A 440 -9.52 -6.51 13.90
C LYS A 440 -9.52 -4.99 13.72
N ASN A 441 -8.52 -4.47 13.03
CA ASN A 441 -8.47 -3.05 12.70
C ASN A 441 -9.02 -2.80 11.27
N LEU A 442 -9.22 -1.53 10.92
CA LEU A 442 -9.73 -1.13 9.62
C LEU A 442 -8.90 -1.70 8.45
N VAL A 443 -7.57 -1.80 8.62
CA VAL A 443 -6.68 -2.37 7.59
C VAL A 443 -6.97 -3.86 7.36
N SER A 444 -7.23 -4.63 8.42
CA SER A 444 -7.57 -6.06 8.30
C SER A 444 -8.89 -6.27 7.55
N TYR A 445 -9.90 -5.45 7.87
CA TYR A 445 -11.17 -5.45 7.16
C TYR A 445 -10.98 -5.06 5.69
N ASN A 446 -10.23 -3.99 5.43
CA ASN A 446 -9.98 -3.52 4.07
C ASN A 446 -9.31 -4.58 3.19
N ILE A 447 -8.37 -5.33 3.73
CA ILE A 447 -7.68 -6.41 3.00
C ILE A 447 -8.68 -7.51 2.62
N ILE A 448 -9.44 -8.02 3.58
CA ILE A 448 -10.35 -9.14 3.29
C ILE A 448 -11.51 -8.72 2.38
N VAL A 449 -12.03 -7.50 2.54
CA VAL A 449 -13.06 -6.93 1.66
C VAL A 449 -12.55 -6.73 0.24
N ASP A 450 -11.33 -6.20 0.07
CA ASP A 450 -10.70 -6.00 -1.23
C ASP A 450 -10.46 -7.34 -1.96
N GLU A 451 -10.00 -8.35 -1.23
CA GLU A 451 -9.75 -9.68 -1.81
C GLU A 451 -11.06 -10.41 -2.16
N TYR A 452 -12.12 -10.33 -1.35
CA TYR A 452 -13.46 -10.83 -1.73
C TYR A 452 -13.99 -10.09 -2.96
N SER A 453 -13.78 -8.77 -3.03
CA SER A 453 -14.18 -7.96 -4.17
C SER A 453 -13.48 -8.37 -5.47
N LYS A 454 -12.21 -8.75 -5.41
CA LYS A 454 -11.42 -9.23 -6.56
C LYS A 454 -11.80 -10.64 -7.00
N ASN A 455 -12.15 -11.51 -6.05
CA ASN A 455 -12.50 -12.90 -6.32
C ASN A 455 -13.98 -13.11 -6.74
N LEU A 456 -14.69 -12.05 -7.08
CA LEU A 456 -16.10 -12.06 -7.51
C LEU A 456 -17.10 -12.56 -6.42
N ASP A 457 -16.68 -12.56 -5.16
CA ASP A 457 -17.49 -12.97 -4.01
C ASP A 457 -18.01 -11.75 -3.26
N SER A 458 -18.68 -10.87 -4.02
CA SER A 458 -19.11 -9.57 -3.52
C SER A 458 -20.13 -9.67 -2.38
N ALA A 459 -20.87 -10.77 -2.27
CA ALA A 459 -21.86 -10.95 -1.19
C ALA A 459 -21.19 -10.94 0.19
N GLU A 460 -20.11 -11.70 0.34
CA GLU A 460 -19.29 -11.76 1.56
C GLU A 460 -18.62 -10.41 1.87
N ALA A 461 -18.14 -9.70 0.82
CA ALA A 461 -17.58 -8.37 0.99
C ALA A 461 -18.61 -7.37 1.57
N PHE A 462 -19.86 -7.42 1.12
CA PHE A 462 -20.93 -6.56 1.62
C PHE A 462 -21.41 -6.94 3.02
N GLU A 463 -21.41 -8.22 3.37
CA GLU A 463 -21.70 -8.68 4.72
C GLU A 463 -20.66 -8.17 5.71
N LEU A 464 -19.37 -8.30 5.39
CA LEU A 464 -18.28 -7.74 6.18
C LEU A 464 -18.38 -6.23 6.33
N PHE A 465 -18.79 -5.52 5.27
CA PHE A 465 -18.97 -4.09 5.32
C PHE A 465 -20.01 -3.67 6.35
N SER A 466 -21.10 -4.43 6.49
CA SER A 466 -22.12 -4.13 7.50
C SER A 466 -21.60 -4.25 8.93
N GLN A 467 -20.58 -5.08 9.15
CA GLN A 467 -19.90 -5.22 10.45
C GLN A 467 -18.96 -4.04 10.72
N ILE A 468 -18.20 -3.59 9.70
CA ILE A 468 -17.27 -2.45 9.82
C ILE A 468 -18.00 -1.18 10.25
N ASP A 469 -19.14 -0.86 9.61
CA ASP A 469 -19.90 0.38 9.82
C ASP A 469 -20.37 0.54 11.28
N SER A 470 -20.50 -0.56 12.01
CA SER A 470 -20.92 -0.58 13.41
C SER A 470 -19.75 -0.53 14.43
N GLU A 471 -18.55 -0.98 14.06
CA GLU A 471 -17.48 -1.25 15.02
C GLU A 471 -16.25 -0.33 14.90
N VAL A 472 -15.83 0.00 13.68
CA VAL A 472 -14.47 0.58 13.45
C VAL A 472 -14.50 1.87 12.64
N GLY A 473 -15.66 2.22 12.05
CA GLY A 473 -15.72 3.33 11.08
C GLY A 473 -15.25 2.91 9.67
N VAL A 474 -15.49 3.75 8.69
CA VAL A 474 -15.21 3.45 7.27
C VAL A 474 -14.37 4.57 6.67
N ASP A 475 -13.32 4.22 5.93
CA ASP A 475 -12.46 5.18 5.24
C ASP A 475 -12.68 5.19 3.71
N ALA A 476 -12.00 6.10 3.03
CA ALA A 476 -12.05 6.22 1.58
C ALA A 476 -11.58 4.95 0.85
N PHE A 477 -10.65 4.20 1.44
CA PHE A 477 -10.14 2.97 0.85
C PHE A 477 -11.19 1.85 0.89
N THR A 478 -11.88 1.69 2.02
CA THR A 478 -12.99 0.73 2.17
C THR A 478 -14.06 0.96 1.11
N PHE A 479 -14.49 2.23 0.94
CA PHE A 479 -15.49 2.56 -0.08
C PHE A 479 -14.99 2.27 -1.49
N ALA A 480 -13.73 2.61 -1.81
CA ALA A 480 -13.15 2.33 -3.12
C ALA A 480 -13.09 0.82 -3.43
N SER A 481 -12.70 -0.02 -2.46
CA SER A 481 -12.65 -1.47 -2.60
C SER A 481 -14.04 -2.08 -2.80
N LEU A 482 -15.04 -1.65 -2.04
CA LEU A 482 -16.44 -2.10 -2.21
C LEU A 482 -17.03 -1.68 -3.55
N LEU A 483 -16.76 -0.45 -4.00
CA LEU A 483 -17.19 0.03 -5.31
C LEU A 483 -16.52 -0.78 -6.44
N SER A 484 -15.24 -1.15 -6.27
CA SER A 484 -14.55 -2.05 -7.19
C SER A 484 -15.18 -3.45 -7.22
N GLY A 485 -15.59 -3.98 -6.07
CA GLY A 485 -16.32 -5.24 -5.98
C GLY A 485 -17.67 -5.18 -6.69
N ALA A 486 -18.47 -4.14 -6.45
CA ALA A 486 -19.73 -3.92 -7.16
C ALA A 486 -19.53 -3.83 -8.68
N ALA A 487 -18.46 -3.13 -9.11
CA ALA A 487 -18.08 -2.99 -10.53
C ALA A 487 -17.71 -4.33 -11.18
N SER A 488 -17.05 -5.23 -10.46
CA SER A 488 -16.56 -6.52 -10.99
C SER A 488 -17.69 -7.47 -11.35
N VAL A 489 -18.74 -7.50 -10.52
CA VAL A 489 -19.92 -8.35 -10.73
C VAL A 489 -21.07 -7.64 -11.47
N GLY A 490 -20.96 -6.32 -11.67
CA GLY A 490 -21.99 -5.52 -12.33
C GLY A 490 -23.18 -5.20 -11.42
N ALA A 491 -23.00 -5.20 -10.10
CA ALA A 491 -24.04 -5.00 -9.10
C ALA A 491 -24.34 -3.50 -8.91
N VAL A 492 -25.13 -2.91 -9.82
CA VAL A 492 -25.45 -1.47 -9.79
C VAL A 492 -26.22 -1.07 -8.54
N GLY A 493 -27.18 -1.89 -8.08
CA GLY A 493 -28.00 -1.59 -6.90
C GLY A 493 -27.17 -1.52 -5.62
N LYS A 494 -26.18 -2.39 -5.47
CA LYS A 494 -25.21 -2.32 -4.37
C LYS A 494 -24.32 -1.09 -4.50
N GLY A 495 -23.83 -0.78 -5.70
CA GLY A 495 -23.04 0.42 -5.97
C GLY A 495 -23.78 1.71 -5.60
N GLU A 496 -25.07 1.82 -5.90
CA GLU A 496 -25.92 2.96 -5.52
C GLU A 496 -26.09 3.08 -4.00
N GLN A 497 -26.25 1.97 -3.28
CA GLN A 497 -26.28 1.95 -1.81
C GLN A 497 -24.98 2.47 -1.21
N ILE A 498 -23.82 2.05 -1.75
CA ILE A 498 -22.52 2.53 -1.30
C ILE A 498 -22.37 4.03 -1.62
N HIS A 499 -22.78 4.48 -2.82
CA HIS A 499 -22.75 5.90 -3.19
C HIS A 499 -23.57 6.76 -2.21
N ALA A 500 -24.75 6.31 -1.82
CA ALA A 500 -25.56 7.00 -0.82
C ALA A 500 -24.86 7.11 0.54
N ARG A 501 -24.07 6.09 0.96
CA ARG A 501 -23.27 6.14 2.18
C ARG A 501 -22.07 7.08 2.05
N VAL A 502 -21.38 7.10 0.89
CA VAL A 502 -20.30 8.05 0.58
C VAL A 502 -20.80 9.50 0.74
N LEU A 503 -22.01 9.79 0.22
CA LEU A 503 -22.64 11.11 0.38
C LEU A 503 -22.94 11.44 1.85
N LYS A 504 -23.48 10.48 2.62
CA LYS A 504 -23.73 10.66 4.06
C LYS A 504 -22.46 10.86 4.88
N ALA A 505 -21.37 10.21 4.50
CA ALA A 505 -20.05 10.34 5.14
C ALA A 505 -19.33 11.63 4.75
N GLY A 506 -19.82 12.42 3.78
CA GLY A 506 -19.21 13.66 3.34
C GLY A 506 -17.87 13.51 2.61
N ILE A 507 -17.55 12.32 2.10
CA ILE A 507 -16.26 12.02 1.46
C ILE A 507 -16.33 11.97 -0.08
N GLN A 508 -17.40 12.48 -0.67
CA GLN A 508 -17.56 12.56 -2.13
C GLN A 508 -16.50 13.41 -2.83
N SER A 509 -15.86 14.35 -2.11
CA SER A 509 -14.75 15.14 -2.64
C SER A 509 -13.41 14.39 -2.67
N ASN A 510 -13.34 13.20 -2.06
CA ASN A 510 -12.13 12.38 -2.12
C ASN A 510 -11.94 11.82 -3.53
N GLN A 511 -10.82 12.16 -4.17
CA GLN A 511 -10.53 11.84 -5.56
C GLN A 511 -10.50 10.32 -5.85
N SER A 512 -10.03 9.50 -4.90
CA SER A 512 -9.99 8.04 -5.05
C SER A 512 -11.41 7.44 -5.03
N VAL A 513 -12.28 7.95 -4.14
CA VAL A 513 -13.68 7.50 -4.05
C VAL A 513 -14.45 7.92 -5.30
N SER A 514 -14.28 9.15 -5.79
CA SER A 514 -14.92 9.63 -7.02
C SER A 514 -14.48 8.82 -8.24
N ASN A 515 -13.18 8.51 -8.36
CA ASN A 515 -12.67 7.65 -9.42
C ASN A 515 -13.24 6.22 -9.33
N ALA A 516 -13.38 5.66 -8.12
CA ALA A 516 -14.01 4.36 -7.91
C ALA A 516 -15.51 4.37 -8.25
N LEU A 517 -16.24 5.44 -7.89
CA LEU A 517 -17.65 5.64 -8.27
C LEU A 517 -17.82 5.70 -9.79
N MET A 518 -17.00 6.49 -10.48
CA MET A 518 -17.03 6.54 -11.95
C MET A 518 -16.77 5.16 -12.57
N SER A 519 -15.75 4.45 -12.08
CA SER A 519 -15.42 3.11 -12.55
C SER A 519 -16.58 2.13 -12.28
N MET A 520 -17.20 2.20 -11.11
CA MET A 520 -18.34 1.36 -10.75
C MET A 520 -19.54 1.60 -11.67
N TYR A 521 -19.98 2.84 -11.83
CA TYR A 521 -21.09 3.16 -12.72
C TYR A 521 -20.82 2.79 -14.18
N SER A 522 -19.61 3.11 -14.67
CA SER A 522 -19.21 2.74 -16.03
C SER A 522 -19.22 1.23 -16.24
N ARG A 523 -18.65 0.45 -15.32
CA ARG A 523 -18.59 -1.02 -15.42
C ARG A 523 -19.94 -1.70 -15.19
N CYS A 524 -20.86 -1.06 -14.46
CA CYS A 524 -22.24 -1.55 -14.26
C CYS A 524 -23.19 -1.13 -15.38
N GLY A 525 -22.70 -0.46 -16.43
CA GLY A 525 -23.54 -0.11 -17.60
C GLY A 525 -24.34 1.19 -17.42
N ASN A 526 -23.92 2.09 -16.53
CA ASN A 526 -24.55 3.40 -16.34
C ASN A 526 -23.53 4.54 -16.57
N ILE A 527 -23.23 4.78 -17.83
CA ILE A 527 -22.19 5.77 -18.22
C ILE A 527 -22.62 7.21 -17.90
N GLU A 528 -23.92 7.50 -17.94
CA GLU A 528 -24.44 8.84 -17.63
C GLU A 528 -24.23 9.17 -16.14
N ALA A 529 -24.49 8.24 -15.23
CA ALA A 529 -24.17 8.43 -13.81
C ALA A 529 -22.66 8.58 -13.57
N ALA A 530 -21.83 7.82 -14.29
CA ALA A 530 -20.38 7.98 -14.24
C ALA A 530 -19.96 9.39 -14.69
N PHE A 531 -20.59 9.91 -15.72
CA PHE A 531 -20.31 11.26 -16.24
C PHE A 531 -20.76 12.35 -15.26
N GLN A 532 -21.92 12.18 -14.61
CA GLN A 532 -22.37 13.10 -13.55
C GLN A 532 -21.38 13.19 -12.40
N VAL A 533 -20.83 12.04 -11.95
CA VAL A 533 -19.77 12.03 -10.93
C VAL A 533 -18.55 12.79 -11.41
N PHE A 534 -18.12 12.58 -12.67
CA PHE A 534 -16.99 13.30 -13.28
C PHE A 534 -17.20 14.81 -13.32
N GLU A 535 -18.39 15.26 -13.70
CA GLU A 535 -18.72 16.69 -13.74
C GLU A 535 -18.75 17.34 -12.36
N GLY A 536 -19.18 16.59 -11.32
CA GLY A 536 -19.20 17.04 -9.94
C GLY A 536 -17.83 17.10 -9.25
N MET A 537 -16.75 16.59 -9.89
CA MET A 537 -15.39 16.66 -9.31
C MET A 537 -14.79 18.07 -9.47
N GLU A 538 -14.37 18.66 -8.37
CA GLU A 538 -13.62 19.93 -8.36
C GLU A 538 -12.22 19.77 -8.95
N ASP A 539 -11.48 18.76 -8.44
CA ASP A 539 -10.13 18.43 -8.90
C ASP A 539 -10.14 17.14 -9.72
N ARG A 540 -9.70 17.23 -10.97
CA ARG A 540 -9.58 16.09 -11.88
C ARG A 540 -8.13 15.77 -12.16
N ASN A 541 -7.75 14.50 -12.04
CA ASN A 541 -6.40 14.05 -12.40
C ASN A 541 -6.41 13.21 -13.69
N VAL A 542 -5.24 12.73 -14.10
CA VAL A 542 -5.12 11.88 -15.29
C VAL A 542 -5.97 10.61 -15.20
N ILE A 543 -6.16 10.06 -13.98
CA ILE A 543 -6.97 8.86 -13.76
C ILE A 543 -8.44 9.16 -13.99
N SER A 544 -8.96 10.31 -13.50
CA SER A 544 -10.34 10.74 -13.68
C SER A 544 -10.68 10.89 -15.17
N TRP A 545 -9.83 11.61 -15.93
CA TRP A 545 -9.99 11.76 -17.36
C TRP A 545 -9.92 10.44 -18.11
N THR A 546 -8.91 9.61 -17.81
CA THR A 546 -8.74 8.30 -18.46
C THR A 546 -9.92 7.37 -18.18
N SER A 547 -10.45 7.37 -16.95
CA SER A 547 -11.58 6.52 -16.55
C SER A 547 -12.84 6.86 -17.33
N ILE A 548 -13.17 8.15 -17.48
CA ILE A 548 -14.39 8.54 -18.18
C ILE A 548 -14.25 8.36 -19.70
N ILE A 549 -13.06 8.67 -20.29
CA ILE A 549 -12.78 8.42 -21.71
C ILE A 549 -12.90 6.93 -22.03
N THR A 550 -12.28 6.07 -21.20
CA THR A 550 -12.40 4.60 -21.32
C THR A 550 -13.85 4.14 -21.17
N GLY A 551 -14.59 4.75 -20.24
CA GLY A 551 -16.02 4.48 -20.05
C GLY A 551 -16.80 4.70 -21.35
N PHE A 552 -16.76 5.90 -21.92
CA PHE A 552 -17.46 6.20 -23.16
C PHE A 552 -17.01 5.35 -24.35
N ALA A 553 -15.71 5.08 -24.47
CA ALA A 553 -15.16 4.20 -25.49
C ALA A 553 -15.76 2.78 -25.42
N LYS A 554 -15.81 2.20 -24.21
CA LYS A 554 -16.37 0.85 -23.98
C LYS A 554 -17.89 0.79 -24.16
N HIS A 555 -18.59 1.89 -23.93
CA HIS A 555 -20.05 1.96 -24.12
C HIS A 555 -20.49 2.22 -25.58
N GLY A 556 -19.54 2.29 -26.51
CA GLY A 556 -19.82 2.52 -27.93
C GLY A 556 -20.04 4.00 -28.30
N PHE A 557 -19.84 4.92 -27.35
CA PHE A 557 -19.97 6.37 -27.56
C PHE A 557 -18.62 7.00 -27.92
N ALA A 558 -17.99 6.48 -28.98
CA ALA A 558 -16.62 6.83 -29.35
C ALA A 558 -16.42 8.32 -29.64
N HIS A 559 -17.38 8.99 -30.28
CA HIS A 559 -17.28 10.44 -30.55
C HIS A 559 -17.22 11.25 -29.25
N ARG A 560 -17.98 10.87 -28.22
CA ARG A 560 -17.90 11.52 -26.90
C ARG A 560 -16.55 11.24 -26.21
N ALA A 561 -16.01 10.03 -26.38
CA ALA A 561 -14.70 9.69 -25.84
C ALA A 561 -13.60 10.55 -26.47
N VAL A 562 -13.63 10.73 -27.79
CA VAL A 562 -12.71 11.60 -28.53
C VAL A 562 -12.89 13.08 -28.15
N GLU A 563 -14.11 13.56 -27.99
CA GLU A 563 -14.38 14.92 -27.54
C GLU A 563 -13.78 15.18 -26.14
N LEU A 564 -13.97 14.25 -25.19
CA LEU A 564 -13.39 14.34 -23.84
C LEU A 564 -11.86 14.28 -23.87
N PHE A 565 -11.28 13.47 -24.74
CA PHE A 565 -9.82 13.44 -24.92
C PHE A 565 -9.30 14.79 -25.41
N ASN A 566 -9.96 15.39 -26.42
CA ASN A 566 -9.60 16.73 -26.92
C ASN A 566 -9.79 17.82 -25.85
N LYS A 567 -10.82 17.71 -24.98
CA LYS A 567 -10.97 18.60 -23.82
C LYS A 567 -9.82 18.41 -22.82
N MET A 568 -9.40 17.17 -22.54
CA MET A 568 -8.24 16.89 -21.68
C MET A 568 -6.97 17.54 -22.23
N LEU A 569 -6.71 17.47 -23.55
CA LEU A 569 -5.56 18.12 -24.18
C LEU A 569 -5.56 19.65 -23.99
N GLY A 570 -6.73 20.28 -23.86
CA GLY A 570 -6.87 21.72 -23.57
C GLY A 570 -6.62 22.07 -22.09
N THR A 571 -6.41 21.09 -21.21
CA THR A 571 -6.10 21.30 -19.79
C THR A 571 -4.58 21.22 -19.54
N CYS A 572 -4.16 21.56 -18.32
CA CYS A 572 -2.75 21.36 -17.89
C CYS A 572 -2.39 19.89 -17.61
N ILE A 573 -3.35 18.96 -17.75
CA ILE A 573 -3.18 17.54 -17.41
C ILE A 573 -2.73 16.79 -18.66
N LYS A 574 -1.52 16.24 -18.63
CA LYS A 574 -0.97 15.48 -19.75
C LYS A 574 -1.56 14.07 -19.81
N PRO A 575 -2.02 13.60 -20.99
CA PRO A 575 -2.40 12.21 -21.19
C PRO A 575 -1.23 11.26 -20.91
N ASN A 576 -1.54 10.08 -20.44
CA ASN A 576 -0.58 8.99 -20.26
C ASN A 576 -0.83 7.85 -21.27
N GLU A 577 -0.02 6.80 -21.20
CA GLU A 577 -0.11 5.61 -22.07
C GLU A 577 -1.53 5.02 -22.07
N VAL A 578 -2.16 4.89 -20.88
CA VAL A 578 -3.51 4.30 -20.74
C VAL A 578 -4.58 5.19 -21.38
N THR A 579 -4.41 6.51 -21.32
CA THR A 579 -5.32 7.46 -21.98
C THR A 579 -5.29 7.27 -23.50
N TYR A 580 -4.08 7.06 -24.07
CA TYR A 580 -3.94 6.78 -25.51
C TYR A 580 -4.54 5.43 -25.92
N ILE A 581 -4.40 4.37 -25.10
CA ILE A 581 -5.11 3.11 -25.34
C ILE A 581 -6.62 3.34 -25.40
N ALA A 582 -7.17 4.15 -24.49
CA ALA A 582 -8.60 4.42 -24.44
C ALA A 582 -9.11 5.14 -25.71
N VAL A 583 -8.41 6.18 -26.18
CA VAL A 583 -8.82 6.93 -27.39
C VAL A 583 -8.61 6.13 -28.68
N LEU A 584 -7.51 5.37 -28.78
CA LEU A 584 -7.26 4.49 -29.93
C LEU A 584 -8.30 3.34 -30.00
N SER A 585 -8.69 2.79 -28.84
CA SER A 585 -9.78 1.81 -28.75
C SER A 585 -11.12 2.43 -29.17
N ALA A 586 -11.39 3.69 -28.77
CA ALA A 586 -12.58 4.40 -29.23
C ALA A 586 -12.61 4.55 -30.75
N CYS A 587 -11.49 4.95 -31.36
CA CYS A 587 -11.35 5.06 -32.83
C CYS A 587 -11.57 3.70 -33.51
N SER A 588 -11.02 2.61 -32.94
CA SER A 588 -11.20 1.25 -33.45
C SER A 588 -12.67 0.81 -33.43
N HIS A 589 -13.42 1.15 -32.39
CA HIS A 589 -14.82 0.71 -32.23
C HIS A 589 -15.79 1.37 -33.23
N VAL A 590 -15.42 2.47 -33.89
CA VAL A 590 -16.26 3.22 -34.85
C VAL A 590 -15.61 3.29 -36.24
N GLY A 591 -14.37 2.83 -36.38
CA GLY A 591 -13.67 2.82 -37.66
C GLY A 591 -13.06 4.17 -38.08
N LEU A 592 -12.72 5.02 -37.11
CA LEU A 592 -12.06 6.32 -37.31
C LEU A 592 -10.55 6.12 -37.58
N VAL A 593 -10.23 5.63 -38.78
CA VAL A 593 -8.85 5.24 -39.13
C VAL A 593 -7.89 6.42 -39.15
N ASP A 594 -8.29 7.54 -39.76
CA ASP A 594 -7.43 8.72 -39.90
C ASP A 594 -7.16 9.40 -38.57
N GLU A 595 -8.19 9.53 -37.72
CA GLU A 595 -8.04 10.05 -36.37
C GLU A 595 -7.17 9.12 -35.49
N GLY A 596 -7.34 7.80 -35.63
CA GLY A 596 -6.51 6.83 -34.95
C GLY A 596 -5.03 6.99 -35.25
N TRP A 597 -4.68 7.19 -36.54
CA TRP A 597 -3.30 7.50 -36.94
C TRP A 597 -2.80 8.84 -36.38
N ASN A 598 -3.63 9.87 -36.41
CA ASN A 598 -3.30 11.18 -35.87
C ASN A 598 -2.98 11.09 -34.36
N TYR A 599 -3.80 10.36 -33.57
CA TYR A 599 -3.56 10.20 -32.13
C TYR A 599 -2.35 9.30 -31.82
N PHE A 600 -2.11 8.28 -32.66
CA PHE A 600 -0.92 7.45 -32.52
C PHE A 600 0.37 8.25 -32.78
N ASP A 601 0.36 9.13 -33.77
CA ASP A 601 1.45 10.04 -34.07
C ASP A 601 1.64 11.10 -32.99
N LEU A 602 0.55 11.71 -32.48
CA LEU A 602 0.55 12.70 -31.40
C LEU A 602 1.17 12.14 -30.13
N MET A 603 0.85 10.87 -29.81
CA MET A 603 1.40 10.17 -28.63
C MET A 603 2.92 10.15 -28.66
N SER A 604 3.50 9.77 -29.78
CA SER A 604 4.95 9.57 -29.92
C SER A 604 5.72 10.86 -30.21
N LYS A 605 5.20 11.74 -31.10
CA LYS A 605 5.90 12.93 -31.59
C LYS A 605 5.81 14.11 -30.62
N ASP A 606 4.62 14.36 -30.08
CA ASP A 606 4.36 15.56 -29.27
C ASP A 606 4.44 15.28 -27.76
N HIS A 607 4.00 14.10 -27.31
CA HIS A 607 4.02 13.73 -25.90
C HIS A 607 5.20 12.85 -25.50
N GLY A 608 6.01 12.37 -26.48
CA GLY A 608 7.20 11.57 -26.22
C GLY A 608 6.91 10.20 -25.54
N ILE A 609 5.68 9.69 -25.69
CA ILE A 609 5.28 8.40 -25.12
C ILE A 609 5.67 7.29 -26.10
N THR A 610 6.50 6.35 -25.62
CA THR A 610 6.89 5.19 -26.43
C THR A 610 5.70 4.22 -26.55
N PRO A 611 5.28 3.83 -27.77
CA PRO A 611 4.20 2.88 -27.96
C PRO A 611 4.52 1.51 -27.34
N ARG A 612 3.54 0.92 -26.66
CA ARG A 612 3.58 -0.45 -26.11
C ARG A 612 2.72 -1.39 -26.96
N MET A 613 2.77 -2.69 -26.65
CA MET A 613 2.03 -3.72 -27.39
C MET A 613 0.52 -3.48 -27.45
N GLU A 614 -0.05 -2.92 -26.37
CA GLU A 614 -1.47 -2.57 -26.31
C GLU A 614 -1.85 -1.47 -27.33
N HIS A 615 -0.97 -0.47 -27.54
CA HIS A 615 -1.19 0.57 -28.55
C HIS A 615 -1.13 0.00 -29.96
N TYR A 616 -0.15 -0.89 -30.22
CA TYR A 616 -0.05 -1.60 -31.50
C TYR A 616 -1.26 -2.49 -31.75
N ALA A 617 -1.75 -3.20 -30.72
CA ALA A 617 -2.96 -4.00 -30.79
C ALA A 617 -4.19 -3.15 -31.13
N CYS A 618 -4.36 -1.97 -30.53
CA CYS A 618 -5.45 -1.06 -30.90
C CYS A 618 -5.39 -0.61 -32.36
N MET A 619 -4.19 -0.31 -32.90
CA MET A 619 -4.03 0.03 -34.31
C MET A 619 -4.31 -1.13 -35.24
N VAL A 620 -3.89 -2.34 -34.87
CA VAL A 620 -4.21 -3.56 -35.63
C VAL A 620 -5.71 -3.87 -35.57
N ASP A 621 -6.38 -3.65 -34.43
CA ASP A 621 -7.84 -3.79 -34.29
C ASP A 621 -8.57 -2.77 -35.18
N LEU A 622 -8.11 -1.52 -35.22
CA LEU A 622 -8.66 -0.48 -36.05
C LEU A 622 -8.57 -0.81 -37.54
N LEU A 623 -7.39 -1.23 -38.00
CA LEU A 623 -7.18 -1.66 -39.39
C LEU A 623 -7.93 -2.95 -39.73
N GLY A 624 -7.97 -3.87 -38.76
CA GLY A 624 -8.69 -5.14 -38.89
C GLY A 624 -10.18 -4.97 -39.05
N ARG A 625 -10.81 -4.15 -38.18
CA ARG A 625 -12.25 -3.85 -38.23
C ARG A 625 -12.65 -3.06 -39.51
N SER A 626 -11.75 -2.20 -39.99
CA SER A 626 -11.96 -1.47 -41.26
C SER A 626 -11.80 -2.37 -42.49
N GLY A 627 -11.53 -3.66 -42.33
CA GLY A 627 -11.33 -4.61 -43.45
C GLY A 627 -9.96 -4.53 -44.13
N SER A 628 -9.05 -3.66 -43.65
CA SER A 628 -7.70 -3.45 -44.21
C SER A 628 -6.68 -4.44 -43.68
N LEU A 629 -6.95 -5.76 -43.80
CA LEU A 629 -6.12 -6.82 -43.20
C LEU A 629 -4.66 -6.80 -43.70
N GLU A 630 -4.44 -6.53 -44.98
CA GLU A 630 -3.10 -6.45 -45.55
C GLU A 630 -2.30 -5.30 -44.98
N LYS A 631 -2.95 -4.14 -44.76
CA LYS A 631 -2.31 -2.97 -44.11
C LYS A 631 -1.98 -3.29 -42.66
N ALA A 632 -2.84 -4.05 -41.96
CA ALA A 632 -2.57 -4.47 -40.59
C ALA A 632 -1.31 -5.37 -40.53
N VAL A 633 -1.16 -6.30 -41.45
CA VAL A 633 0.05 -7.15 -41.56
C VAL A 633 1.29 -6.34 -41.90
N GLN A 634 1.17 -5.38 -42.85
CA GLN A 634 2.28 -4.49 -43.18
C GLN A 634 2.71 -3.64 -42.00
N PHE A 635 1.75 -3.12 -41.25
CA PHE A 635 2.01 -2.37 -40.02
C PHE A 635 2.75 -3.24 -38.99
N ILE A 636 2.29 -4.47 -38.71
CA ILE A 636 2.96 -5.40 -37.79
C ILE A 636 4.42 -5.63 -38.21
N LYS A 637 4.66 -5.86 -39.52
CA LYS A 637 6.01 -6.09 -40.04
C LYS A 637 6.93 -4.87 -39.98
N SER A 638 6.37 -3.67 -39.93
CA SER A 638 7.12 -2.41 -39.86
C SER A 638 7.50 -2.02 -38.41
N LEU A 639 7.02 -2.73 -37.39
CA LEU A 639 7.27 -2.39 -36.00
C LEU A 639 8.74 -2.61 -35.61
N PRO A 640 9.34 -1.69 -34.83
CA PRO A 640 10.75 -1.75 -34.43
C PRO A 640 11.04 -2.77 -33.30
N VAL A 641 10.04 -3.53 -32.90
CA VAL A 641 10.06 -4.45 -31.75
C VAL A 641 9.50 -5.82 -32.12
N ASN A 642 9.93 -6.86 -31.42
CA ASN A 642 9.30 -8.16 -31.58
C ASN A 642 7.87 -8.11 -31.06
N VAL A 643 6.93 -8.51 -31.90
CA VAL A 643 5.49 -8.44 -31.65
C VAL A 643 5.06 -9.63 -30.79
N ASP A 644 4.32 -9.36 -29.71
CA ASP A 644 3.81 -10.38 -28.81
C ASP A 644 2.51 -11.08 -29.36
N ALA A 645 2.10 -12.13 -28.67
CA ALA A 645 0.90 -12.88 -29.03
C ALA A 645 -0.40 -12.04 -28.98
N LEU A 646 -0.44 -10.94 -28.20
CA LEU A 646 -1.62 -10.07 -28.11
C LEU A 646 -1.98 -9.45 -29.47
N VAL A 647 -1.00 -8.90 -30.16
CA VAL A 647 -1.19 -8.25 -31.47
C VAL A 647 -1.63 -9.27 -32.52
N TRP A 648 -1.01 -10.46 -32.52
CA TRP A 648 -1.39 -11.54 -33.42
C TRP A 648 -2.79 -12.08 -33.14
N ARG A 649 -3.22 -12.18 -31.85
CA ARG A 649 -4.60 -12.56 -31.50
C ARG A 649 -5.61 -11.55 -32.03
N THR A 650 -5.27 -10.27 -31.98
CA THR A 650 -6.12 -9.21 -32.52
C THR A 650 -6.31 -9.37 -34.03
N LEU A 651 -5.22 -9.63 -34.77
CA LEU A 651 -5.27 -9.90 -36.21
C LEU A 651 -6.07 -11.20 -36.52
N LEU A 652 -5.87 -12.26 -35.76
CA LEU A 652 -6.62 -13.52 -35.91
C LEU A 652 -8.12 -13.32 -35.70
N GLY A 653 -8.50 -12.49 -34.70
CA GLY A 653 -9.89 -12.11 -34.47
C GLY A 653 -10.50 -11.37 -35.66
N ALA A 654 -9.78 -10.41 -36.26
CA ALA A 654 -10.20 -9.71 -37.45
C ALA A 654 -10.31 -10.64 -38.70
N CYS A 655 -9.35 -11.54 -38.88
CA CYS A 655 -9.38 -12.54 -39.94
C CYS A 655 -10.61 -13.44 -39.84
N ARG A 656 -11.05 -13.78 -38.63
CA ARG A 656 -12.29 -14.56 -38.44
C ARG A 656 -13.52 -13.78 -38.88
N VAL A 657 -13.62 -12.50 -38.53
CA VAL A 657 -14.77 -11.65 -38.90
C VAL A 657 -14.87 -11.51 -40.43
N HIS A 658 -13.74 -11.28 -41.09
CA HIS A 658 -13.69 -11.12 -42.54
C HIS A 658 -13.49 -12.42 -43.32
N GLY A 659 -13.48 -13.58 -42.65
CA GLY A 659 -13.35 -14.89 -43.29
C GLY A 659 -12.02 -15.15 -44.02
N ASN A 660 -10.93 -14.42 -43.68
CA ASN A 660 -9.65 -14.57 -44.34
C ASN A 660 -8.84 -15.74 -43.71
N LEU A 661 -8.96 -16.92 -44.30
CA LEU A 661 -8.33 -18.16 -43.83
C LEU A 661 -6.79 -18.12 -43.90
N GLN A 662 -6.20 -17.51 -44.94
CA GLN A 662 -4.74 -17.53 -45.14
C GLN A 662 -4.04 -16.69 -44.09
N LEU A 663 -4.49 -15.44 -43.89
CA LEU A 663 -3.93 -14.57 -42.87
C LEU A 663 -4.27 -15.06 -41.47
N GLY A 664 -5.44 -15.66 -41.26
CA GLY A 664 -5.82 -16.23 -39.97
C GLY A 664 -4.93 -17.39 -39.56
N LYS A 665 -4.61 -18.30 -40.51
CA LYS A 665 -3.66 -19.38 -40.28
C LYS A 665 -2.27 -18.85 -39.94
N TYR A 666 -1.76 -17.89 -40.69
CA TYR A 666 -0.47 -17.23 -40.43
C TYR A 666 -0.42 -16.59 -39.03
N ALA A 667 -1.47 -15.84 -38.65
CA ALA A 667 -1.54 -15.23 -37.33
C ALA A 667 -1.58 -16.26 -36.20
N ALA A 668 -2.32 -17.38 -36.41
CA ALA A 668 -2.37 -18.45 -35.42
C ALA A 668 -1.02 -19.17 -35.26
N GLU A 669 -0.29 -19.40 -36.36
CA GLU A 669 1.06 -19.96 -36.34
C GLU A 669 2.00 -19.09 -35.51
N MET A 670 1.98 -17.78 -35.74
CA MET A 670 2.81 -16.81 -34.96
C MET A 670 2.47 -16.79 -33.47
N ILE A 671 1.20 -16.99 -33.09
CA ILE A 671 0.81 -17.11 -31.69
C ILE A 671 1.35 -18.41 -31.09
N LEU A 672 1.13 -19.53 -31.79
CA LEU A 672 1.49 -20.86 -31.29
C LEU A 672 3.01 -21.10 -31.22
N GLU A 673 3.81 -20.37 -32.00
CA GLU A 673 5.25 -20.34 -31.86
C GLU A 673 5.70 -19.70 -30.54
N GLN A 674 4.99 -18.66 -30.08
CA GLN A 674 5.28 -17.97 -28.82
C GLN A 674 4.61 -18.63 -27.62
N GLU A 675 3.36 -19.03 -27.78
CA GLU A 675 2.51 -19.62 -26.76
C GLU A 675 1.92 -20.96 -27.27
N PRO A 676 2.67 -22.05 -27.23
CA PRO A 676 2.23 -23.34 -27.81
C PRO A 676 0.96 -23.93 -27.19
N ASN A 677 0.60 -23.46 -26.00
CA ASN A 677 -0.56 -23.94 -25.22
C ASN A 677 -1.71 -22.93 -25.15
N ASP A 678 -1.77 -21.92 -26.04
CA ASP A 678 -2.85 -20.94 -26.04
C ASP A 678 -4.19 -21.56 -26.50
N PRO A 679 -5.19 -21.75 -25.58
CA PRO A 679 -6.47 -22.32 -25.97
C PRO A 679 -7.27 -21.44 -26.92
N ALA A 680 -7.11 -20.10 -26.81
CA ALA A 680 -7.87 -19.13 -27.60
C ALA A 680 -7.46 -19.19 -29.08
N ALA A 681 -6.15 -19.27 -29.36
CA ALA A 681 -5.64 -19.42 -30.72
C ALA A 681 -6.15 -20.70 -31.39
N HIS A 682 -6.11 -21.85 -30.69
CA HIS A 682 -6.65 -23.13 -31.22
C HIS A 682 -8.16 -23.03 -31.51
N VAL A 683 -8.94 -22.43 -30.59
CA VAL A 683 -10.39 -22.27 -30.77
C VAL A 683 -10.71 -21.35 -31.95
N LEU A 684 -10.03 -20.20 -32.05
CA LEU A 684 -10.28 -19.25 -33.15
C LEU A 684 -9.91 -19.85 -34.53
N LEU A 685 -8.80 -20.57 -34.60
CA LEU A 685 -8.37 -21.25 -35.82
C LEU A 685 -9.34 -22.41 -36.18
N SER A 686 -9.77 -23.19 -35.20
CA SER A 686 -10.79 -24.23 -35.39
C SER A 686 -12.10 -23.63 -35.94
N ASN A 687 -12.54 -22.51 -35.39
CA ASN A 687 -13.75 -21.83 -35.86
C ASN A 687 -13.60 -21.26 -37.27
N LEU A 688 -12.40 -20.80 -37.63
CA LEU A 688 -12.11 -20.27 -38.96
C LEU A 688 -12.12 -21.41 -40.01
N TYR A 689 -11.60 -22.61 -39.70
CA TYR A 689 -11.71 -23.78 -40.56
C TYR A 689 -13.16 -24.27 -40.68
N ALA A 690 -13.90 -24.28 -39.54
CA ALA A 690 -15.31 -24.68 -39.53
C ALA A 690 -16.19 -23.78 -40.40
N SER A 691 -15.98 -22.45 -40.36
CA SER A 691 -16.71 -21.48 -41.22
C SER A 691 -16.45 -21.69 -42.73
N ARG A 692 -15.41 -22.43 -43.11
CA ARG A 692 -15.07 -22.82 -44.50
C ARG A 692 -15.41 -24.29 -44.83
N GLY A 693 -16.10 -24.98 -43.91
CA GLY A 693 -16.47 -26.38 -44.08
C GLY A 693 -15.30 -27.37 -44.03
N GLN A 694 -14.12 -26.96 -43.54
CA GLN A 694 -12.92 -27.81 -43.49
C GLN A 694 -12.89 -28.64 -42.19
N TRP A 695 -13.83 -29.57 -42.05
CA TRP A 695 -14.07 -30.34 -40.83
C TRP A 695 -12.91 -31.27 -40.44
N GLU A 696 -12.12 -31.77 -41.42
CA GLU A 696 -10.92 -32.56 -41.12
C GLU A 696 -9.88 -31.76 -40.32
N GLU A 697 -9.64 -30.52 -40.71
CA GLU A 697 -8.71 -29.64 -39.99
C GLU A 697 -9.25 -29.26 -38.60
N VAL A 698 -10.56 -29.04 -38.49
CA VAL A 698 -11.22 -28.82 -37.20
C VAL A 698 -10.99 -30.00 -36.25
N ALA A 699 -11.15 -31.24 -36.76
CA ALA A 699 -10.95 -32.47 -35.99
C ALA A 699 -9.48 -32.58 -35.50
N LYS A 700 -8.51 -32.26 -36.38
CA LYS A 700 -7.07 -32.23 -36.00
C LYS A 700 -6.78 -31.31 -34.87
N ILE A 701 -7.24 -30.04 -34.94
CA ILE A 701 -7.03 -29.04 -33.89
C ILE A 701 -7.68 -29.45 -32.58
N ARG A 702 -8.92 -29.96 -32.63
CA ARG A 702 -9.61 -30.43 -31.41
C ARG A 702 -8.92 -31.65 -30.79
N LYS A 703 -8.33 -32.54 -31.60
CA LYS A 703 -7.50 -33.64 -31.12
C LYS A 703 -6.24 -33.14 -30.43
N ASP A 704 -5.52 -32.19 -31.03
CA ASP A 704 -4.33 -31.55 -30.44
C ASP A 704 -4.65 -30.87 -29.10
N MET A 705 -5.75 -30.12 -29.04
CA MET A 705 -6.22 -29.52 -27.77
C MET A 705 -6.47 -30.58 -26.69
N LYS A 706 -7.07 -31.72 -27.06
CA LYS A 706 -7.34 -32.81 -26.10
C LYS A 706 -6.04 -33.47 -25.62
N GLU A 707 -5.10 -33.71 -26.52
CA GLU A 707 -3.77 -34.27 -26.19
C GLU A 707 -2.97 -33.35 -25.26
N LYS A 708 -3.02 -32.05 -25.52
CA LYS A 708 -2.40 -31.01 -24.69
C LYS A 708 -3.19 -30.66 -23.40
N ARG A 709 -4.36 -31.29 -23.19
CA ARG A 709 -5.28 -30.99 -22.07
C ARG A 709 -5.68 -29.50 -21.98
N LEU A 710 -5.83 -28.85 -23.12
CA LEU A 710 -6.26 -27.45 -23.18
C LEU A 710 -7.76 -27.38 -22.94
N VAL A 711 -8.16 -26.60 -21.96
CA VAL A 711 -9.57 -26.40 -21.59
C VAL A 711 -10.06 -25.09 -22.16
N LYS A 712 -11.16 -25.11 -22.91
CA LYS A 712 -11.87 -23.93 -23.37
C LYS A 712 -12.66 -23.33 -22.20
N GLU A 713 -12.55 -22.04 -22.00
CA GLU A 713 -13.39 -21.32 -21.04
C GLU A 713 -14.88 -21.45 -21.45
N ALA A 714 -15.74 -21.87 -20.50
CA ALA A 714 -17.16 -21.99 -20.74
C ALA A 714 -17.82 -20.60 -20.84
N GLY A 715 -18.69 -20.40 -21.84
CA GLY A 715 -19.48 -19.18 -21.96
C GLY A 715 -20.48 -19.05 -20.80
N CYS A 716 -20.33 -18.03 -20.00
CA CYS A 716 -21.18 -17.73 -18.85
C CYS A 716 -21.76 -16.32 -19.00
N SER A 717 -23.08 -16.20 -18.81
CA SER A 717 -23.77 -14.91 -18.70
C SER A 717 -24.36 -14.76 -17.32
N TRP A 718 -24.36 -13.52 -16.77
CA TRP A 718 -24.95 -13.26 -15.46
C TRP A 718 -25.75 -11.96 -15.43
N ILE A 719 -26.65 -11.88 -14.48
CA ILE A 719 -27.53 -10.77 -14.23
C ILE A 719 -27.71 -10.56 -12.73
N GLU A 720 -27.74 -9.30 -12.27
CA GLU A 720 -28.15 -8.96 -10.92
C GLU A 720 -29.68 -8.84 -10.87
N ALA A 721 -30.33 -9.69 -10.07
CA ALA A 721 -31.74 -9.60 -9.78
C ALA A 721 -32.00 -9.98 -8.32
N GLU A 722 -33.00 -9.37 -7.68
CA GLU A 722 -33.37 -9.64 -6.28
C GLU A 722 -32.16 -9.50 -5.31
N ASN A 723 -31.24 -8.56 -5.59
CA ASN A 723 -29.98 -8.31 -4.85
C ASN A 723 -28.98 -9.48 -4.87
N ARG A 724 -29.09 -10.38 -5.83
CA ARG A 724 -28.19 -11.53 -6.04
C ARG A 724 -27.72 -11.60 -7.49
N VAL A 725 -26.56 -12.15 -7.70
CA VAL A 725 -26.02 -12.44 -9.04
C VAL A 725 -26.42 -13.85 -9.45
N HIS A 726 -27.16 -13.96 -10.55
CA HIS A 726 -27.58 -15.23 -11.14
C HIS A 726 -26.72 -15.52 -12.37
N LYS A 727 -26.05 -16.66 -12.38
CA LYS A 727 -25.17 -17.10 -13.48
C LYS A 727 -25.89 -18.15 -14.33
N PHE A 728 -25.71 -18.07 -15.65
CA PHE A 728 -26.32 -18.97 -16.61
C PHE A 728 -25.27 -19.49 -17.61
N TYR A 729 -25.34 -20.74 -17.91
CA TYR A 729 -24.55 -21.40 -18.94
C TYR A 729 -25.45 -21.82 -20.12
N VAL A 730 -24.82 -22.24 -21.24
CA VAL A 730 -25.56 -22.71 -22.40
C VAL A 730 -26.38 -23.95 -22.01
N GLY A 731 -27.69 -23.93 -22.25
CA GLY A 731 -28.61 -25.01 -21.92
C GLY A 731 -28.79 -25.29 -20.43
N ASP A 732 -28.53 -24.31 -19.56
CA ASP A 732 -28.61 -24.44 -18.10
C ASP A 732 -30.05 -24.67 -17.62
N THR A 733 -30.29 -25.76 -16.93
CA THR A 733 -31.58 -26.15 -16.33
C THR A 733 -31.54 -26.18 -14.79
N ASN A 734 -30.40 -25.83 -14.17
CA ASN A 734 -30.20 -25.99 -12.72
C ASN A 734 -30.81 -24.82 -11.90
N HIS A 735 -31.23 -23.74 -12.56
CA HIS A 735 -31.76 -22.59 -11.84
C HIS A 735 -33.14 -22.92 -11.22
N PRO A 736 -33.47 -22.50 -9.99
CA PRO A 736 -34.75 -22.80 -9.33
C PRO A 736 -36.01 -22.41 -10.15
N LYS A 737 -35.91 -21.34 -10.95
CA LYS A 737 -36.96 -20.87 -11.86
C LYS A 737 -36.74 -21.32 -13.31
N ALA A 738 -36.01 -22.42 -13.56
CA ALA A 738 -35.67 -22.86 -14.93
C ALA A 738 -36.90 -23.02 -15.82
N LYS A 739 -37.95 -23.64 -15.30
CA LYS A 739 -39.20 -23.84 -16.05
C LYS A 739 -39.83 -22.53 -16.54
N GLU A 740 -39.96 -21.52 -15.64
CA GLU A 740 -40.51 -20.21 -15.96
C GLU A 740 -39.61 -19.45 -16.98
N ILE A 741 -38.30 -19.63 -16.87
CA ILE A 741 -37.31 -19.01 -17.77
C ILE A 741 -37.49 -19.55 -19.18
N TYR A 742 -37.57 -20.88 -19.35
CA TYR A 742 -37.72 -21.48 -20.67
C TYR A 742 -39.12 -21.23 -21.28
N GLU A 743 -40.17 -21.24 -20.48
CA GLU A 743 -41.53 -20.80 -20.92
C GLU A 743 -41.49 -19.34 -21.42
N LYS A 744 -40.84 -18.45 -20.71
CA LYS A 744 -40.65 -17.06 -21.15
C LYS A 744 -39.80 -16.94 -22.39
N LEU A 745 -38.76 -17.76 -22.52
CA LEU A 745 -37.85 -17.77 -23.67
C LEU A 745 -38.61 -18.18 -24.93
N ASP A 746 -39.45 -19.24 -24.85
CA ASP A 746 -40.27 -19.73 -25.95
C ASP A 746 -41.31 -18.66 -26.38
N MET A 747 -41.96 -17.98 -25.43
CA MET A 747 -42.86 -16.87 -25.74
C MET A 747 -42.16 -15.71 -26.45
N VAL A 748 -40.96 -15.36 -25.99
CA VAL A 748 -40.18 -14.29 -26.60
C VAL A 748 -39.70 -14.70 -28.00
N ALA A 749 -39.28 -15.97 -28.20
CA ALA A 749 -38.87 -16.49 -29.46
C ALA A 749 -40.00 -16.40 -30.52
N LEU A 750 -41.26 -16.73 -30.15
CA LEU A 750 -42.40 -16.57 -31.01
C LEU A 750 -42.64 -15.10 -31.38
N LYS A 751 -42.70 -14.20 -30.39
CA LYS A 751 -42.90 -12.76 -30.60
C LYS A 751 -41.89 -12.14 -31.57
N ILE A 752 -40.55 -12.43 -31.36
CA ILE A 752 -39.54 -11.85 -32.25
C ILE A 752 -39.60 -12.40 -33.69
N LYS A 753 -39.98 -13.66 -33.86
CA LYS A 753 -40.23 -14.22 -35.21
C LYS A 753 -41.38 -13.55 -35.92
N GLU A 754 -42.44 -13.21 -35.22
CA GLU A 754 -43.61 -12.48 -35.77
C GLU A 754 -43.20 -11.08 -36.29
N ILE A 755 -42.24 -10.42 -35.67
CA ILE A 755 -41.76 -9.11 -36.12
C ILE A 755 -40.53 -9.21 -37.07
N GLY A 756 -40.20 -10.39 -37.58
CA GLY A 756 -39.23 -10.61 -38.66
C GLY A 756 -37.84 -11.04 -38.24
N TYR A 757 -37.65 -11.50 -37.01
CA TYR A 757 -36.35 -12.12 -36.63
C TYR A 757 -36.17 -13.46 -37.28
N VAL A 758 -35.03 -13.66 -37.94
CA VAL A 758 -34.59 -14.94 -38.52
C VAL A 758 -33.28 -15.35 -37.85
N PRO A 759 -33.23 -16.54 -37.22
CA PRO A 759 -32.00 -17.05 -36.62
C PRO A 759 -30.92 -17.29 -37.68
N ASN A 760 -29.70 -16.88 -37.40
CA ASN A 760 -28.54 -17.11 -38.26
C ASN A 760 -27.91 -18.49 -37.94
N THR A 761 -28.42 -19.55 -38.59
CA THR A 761 -27.96 -20.93 -38.38
C THR A 761 -26.52 -21.21 -38.87
N ASP A 762 -25.96 -20.34 -39.73
CA ASP A 762 -24.55 -20.45 -40.19
C ASP A 762 -23.54 -20.22 -39.08
N LEU A 763 -23.94 -19.57 -37.99
CA LEU A 763 -23.09 -19.38 -36.82
C LEU A 763 -22.95 -20.63 -35.93
N VAL A 764 -23.80 -21.63 -36.13
CA VAL A 764 -23.71 -22.91 -35.40
C VAL A 764 -22.74 -23.81 -36.13
N LEU A 765 -21.53 -23.86 -35.67
CA LEU A 765 -20.42 -24.63 -36.24
C LEU A 765 -20.51 -26.13 -35.82
N HIS A 766 -21.69 -26.73 -35.98
CA HIS A 766 -21.98 -28.15 -35.78
C HIS A 766 -22.72 -28.69 -36.99
N GLU A 767 -22.43 -29.94 -37.34
CA GLU A 767 -23.03 -30.64 -38.45
C GLU A 767 -24.34 -31.32 -37.99
N VAL A 768 -25.40 -30.50 -37.86
CA VAL A 768 -26.75 -30.90 -37.42
C VAL A 768 -27.80 -30.21 -38.27
N GLU A 769 -29.05 -30.69 -38.24
CA GLU A 769 -30.18 -30.09 -38.97
C GLU A 769 -30.50 -28.67 -38.51
N ASP A 770 -31.03 -27.84 -39.42
CA ASP A 770 -31.22 -26.40 -39.11
C ASP A 770 -32.20 -26.15 -37.96
N GLU A 771 -33.19 -27.00 -37.76
CA GLU A 771 -34.09 -26.95 -36.60
C GLU A 771 -33.34 -27.16 -35.28
N GLN A 772 -32.39 -28.07 -35.23
CA GLN A 772 -31.51 -28.26 -34.06
C GLN A 772 -30.53 -27.09 -33.86
N LYS A 773 -30.01 -26.54 -34.98
CA LYS A 773 -29.15 -25.33 -34.89
C LYS A 773 -29.91 -24.16 -34.31
N GLU A 774 -31.15 -23.95 -34.72
CA GLU A 774 -32.02 -22.93 -34.17
C GLU A 774 -32.24 -23.11 -32.66
N GLN A 775 -32.53 -24.32 -32.23
CA GLN A 775 -32.72 -24.67 -30.83
C GLN A 775 -31.44 -24.35 -30.01
N TYR A 776 -30.26 -24.68 -30.53
CA TYR A 776 -29.00 -24.35 -29.88
C TYR A 776 -28.79 -22.85 -29.75
N LEU A 777 -29.14 -22.05 -30.77
CA LEU A 777 -29.05 -20.59 -30.72
C LEU A 777 -29.93 -19.99 -29.63
N PHE A 778 -31.15 -20.54 -29.42
CA PHE A 778 -32.03 -20.07 -28.36
C PHE A 778 -31.57 -20.46 -26.96
N GLN A 779 -30.76 -21.51 -26.81
CA GLN A 779 -30.22 -21.98 -25.54
C GLN A 779 -28.91 -21.26 -25.13
N HIS A 780 -28.48 -20.22 -25.85
CA HIS A 780 -27.33 -19.43 -25.46
C HIS A 780 -27.55 -18.73 -24.12
N SER A 781 -26.53 -18.72 -23.29
CA SER A 781 -26.56 -18.19 -21.91
C SER A 781 -27.10 -16.76 -21.83
N GLU A 782 -26.87 -15.93 -22.87
CA GLU A 782 -27.35 -14.56 -22.96
C GLU A 782 -28.87 -14.47 -23.03
N LYS A 783 -29.49 -15.32 -23.88
CA LYS A 783 -30.93 -15.36 -24.07
C LYS A 783 -31.63 -15.92 -22.81
N ILE A 784 -31.04 -16.90 -22.16
CA ILE A 784 -31.51 -17.45 -20.87
C ILE A 784 -31.45 -16.37 -19.79
N ALA A 785 -30.32 -15.66 -19.65
CA ALA A 785 -30.17 -14.57 -18.71
C ALA A 785 -31.17 -13.44 -18.98
N LEU A 786 -31.43 -13.11 -20.27
CA LEU A 786 -32.41 -12.11 -20.67
C LEU A 786 -33.85 -12.51 -20.29
N ALA A 787 -34.23 -13.77 -20.56
CA ALA A 787 -35.55 -14.30 -20.19
C ALA A 787 -35.75 -14.21 -18.68
N TYR A 788 -34.74 -14.55 -17.87
CA TYR A 788 -34.78 -14.36 -16.42
C TYR A 788 -34.94 -12.89 -16.04
N GLY A 789 -34.20 -11.98 -16.66
CA GLY A 789 -34.31 -10.55 -16.45
C GLY A 789 -35.68 -9.99 -16.75
N LEU A 790 -36.37 -10.52 -17.79
CA LEU A 790 -37.77 -10.15 -18.13
C LEU A 790 -38.78 -10.62 -17.09
N ILE A 791 -38.52 -11.73 -16.41
CA ILE A 791 -39.40 -12.27 -15.34
C ILE A 791 -39.17 -11.53 -14.02
N SER A 792 -37.90 -11.26 -13.67
CA SER A 792 -37.49 -10.84 -12.33
C SER A 792 -37.40 -9.33 -12.15
N SER A 793 -37.48 -8.53 -13.22
CA SER A 793 -37.32 -7.07 -13.14
C SER A 793 -38.56 -6.30 -13.62
N SER A 794 -38.85 -5.14 -13.01
CA SER A 794 -39.95 -4.26 -13.39
C SER A 794 -39.77 -3.71 -14.82
N LYS A 795 -40.89 -3.47 -15.54
CA LYS A 795 -40.84 -2.96 -16.92
C LYS A 795 -40.14 -1.62 -17.12
N GLN A 796 -39.99 -0.83 -16.07
CA GLN A 796 -39.37 0.51 -16.14
C GLN A 796 -37.84 0.51 -16.02
N LYS A 797 -37.23 -0.62 -15.60
CA LYS A 797 -35.76 -0.68 -15.40
C LYS A 797 -35.09 -1.36 -16.59
N PRO A 798 -33.94 -0.86 -17.07
CA PRO A 798 -33.17 -1.56 -18.10
C PRO A 798 -32.69 -2.92 -17.57
N ILE A 799 -32.63 -3.92 -18.47
CA ILE A 799 -32.08 -5.25 -18.15
C ILE A 799 -30.57 -5.20 -18.43
N ARG A 800 -29.74 -5.50 -17.39
CA ARG A 800 -28.30 -5.52 -17.53
C ARG A 800 -27.76 -6.94 -17.50
N ILE A 801 -27.10 -7.36 -18.57
CA ILE A 801 -26.54 -8.68 -18.74
C ILE A 801 -25.03 -8.56 -18.97
N PHE A 802 -24.29 -9.43 -18.34
CA PHE A 802 -22.83 -9.50 -18.46
C PHE A 802 -22.41 -10.87 -18.99
N LYS A 803 -21.36 -10.92 -19.80
CA LYS A 803 -20.81 -12.14 -20.36
C LYS A 803 -19.29 -12.13 -20.35
N ASN A 804 -18.68 -13.29 -20.07
CA ASN A 804 -17.23 -13.46 -20.08
C ASN A 804 -16.62 -13.57 -21.49
N LEU A 805 -17.42 -13.92 -22.49
CA LEU A 805 -16.99 -14.04 -23.88
C LEU A 805 -17.66 -12.98 -24.76
N ARG A 806 -17.14 -12.79 -25.98
CA ARG A 806 -17.77 -11.92 -26.98
C ARG A 806 -19.16 -12.46 -27.35
N VAL A 807 -20.14 -11.57 -27.50
CA VAL A 807 -21.48 -11.92 -27.98
C VAL A 807 -21.44 -12.38 -29.43
N CYS A 808 -22.21 -13.38 -29.80
CA CYS A 808 -22.36 -13.77 -31.19
C CYS A 808 -23.36 -12.83 -31.91
N GLU A 809 -23.23 -12.74 -33.24
CA GLU A 809 -24.03 -11.87 -34.08
C GLU A 809 -25.53 -12.18 -33.93
N ASP A 810 -25.89 -13.46 -33.87
CA ASP A 810 -27.28 -13.89 -33.70
C ASP A 810 -27.87 -13.42 -32.35
N CYS A 811 -27.15 -13.59 -31.22
CA CYS A 811 -27.63 -13.10 -29.93
C CYS A 811 -27.74 -11.58 -29.92
N HIS A 812 -26.82 -10.86 -30.54
CA HIS A 812 -26.87 -9.41 -30.66
C HIS A 812 -28.12 -8.98 -31.44
N ASN A 813 -28.36 -9.62 -32.59
CA ASN A 813 -29.53 -9.35 -33.42
C ASN A 813 -30.84 -9.72 -32.69
N ALA A 814 -30.91 -10.89 -32.05
CA ALA A 814 -32.06 -11.29 -31.25
C ALA A 814 -32.42 -10.26 -30.16
N MET A 815 -31.41 -9.73 -29.46
CA MET A 815 -31.61 -8.70 -28.42
C MET A 815 -32.20 -7.40 -28.96
N LYS A 816 -31.86 -7.02 -30.21
CA LYS A 816 -32.46 -5.86 -30.89
C LYS A 816 -33.97 -6.09 -31.10
N PHE A 817 -34.35 -7.26 -31.62
CA PHE A 817 -35.76 -7.59 -31.78
C PHE A 817 -36.49 -7.73 -30.45
N ILE A 818 -35.88 -8.32 -29.41
CA ILE A 818 -36.44 -8.44 -28.07
C ILE A 818 -36.67 -7.07 -27.46
N SER A 819 -35.78 -6.12 -27.69
CA SER A 819 -35.95 -4.76 -27.17
C SER A 819 -37.21 -4.07 -27.72
N VAL A 820 -37.56 -4.34 -28.97
CA VAL A 820 -38.79 -3.87 -29.59
C VAL A 820 -40.02 -4.66 -29.09
N ALA A 821 -39.94 -5.99 -29.09
CA ALA A 821 -41.06 -6.89 -28.74
C ALA A 821 -41.54 -6.74 -27.28
N GLU A 822 -40.62 -6.45 -26.38
CA GLU A 822 -40.89 -6.33 -24.94
C GLU A 822 -40.86 -4.86 -24.45
N GLU A 823 -40.64 -3.91 -25.36
CA GLU A 823 -40.47 -2.46 -25.07
C GLU A 823 -39.50 -2.19 -23.93
N ARG A 824 -38.33 -2.84 -23.99
CA ARG A 824 -37.34 -2.83 -22.91
C ARG A 824 -35.98 -2.37 -23.42
N GLU A 825 -35.35 -1.52 -22.62
CA GLU A 825 -33.93 -1.22 -22.78
C GLU A 825 -33.09 -2.39 -22.27
N ILE A 826 -32.15 -2.87 -23.08
CA ILE A 826 -31.24 -3.96 -22.76
C ILE A 826 -29.81 -3.39 -22.80
N ILE A 827 -29.10 -3.51 -21.70
CA ILE A 827 -27.68 -3.16 -21.60
C ILE A 827 -26.90 -4.45 -21.48
N PHE A 828 -26.13 -4.75 -22.50
CA PHE A 828 -25.35 -5.98 -22.55
C PHE A 828 -23.86 -5.66 -22.57
N ARG A 829 -23.09 -6.28 -21.68
CA ARG A 829 -21.62 -6.18 -21.63
C ARG A 829 -21.00 -7.51 -22.01
N ASP A 830 -20.20 -7.52 -23.04
CA ASP A 830 -19.33 -8.65 -23.39
C ASP A 830 -17.87 -8.42 -22.95
N SER A 831 -16.95 -9.29 -23.35
CA SER A 831 -15.52 -9.18 -23.04
C SER A 831 -14.89 -7.88 -23.56
N ASN A 832 -15.43 -7.27 -24.61
CA ASN A 832 -14.83 -6.15 -25.34
C ASN A 832 -15.49 -4.80 -24.99
N ARG A 833 -16.84 -4.76 -25.01
CA ARG A 833 -17.60 -3.50 -24.91
C ARG A 833 -19.01 -3.69 -24.35
N PHE A 834 -19.70 -2.57 -24.16
CA PHE A 834 -21.13 -2.53 -23.89
C PHE A 834 -21.93 -2.36 -25.18
N HIS A 835 -23.13 -2.91 -25.17
CA HIS A 835 -24.16 -2.76 -26.19
C HIS A 835 -25.41 -2.19 -25.51
N HIS A 836 -25.71 -0.92 -25.74
CA HIS A 836 -26.97 -0.32 -25.30
C HIS A 836 -27.98 -0.49 -26.39
N ILE A 837 -28.98 -1.33 -26.16
CA ILE A 837 -30.01 -1.72 -27.12
C ILE A 837 -31.33 -1.16 -26.69
N LYS A 838 -31.90 -0.28 -27.49
CA LYS A 838 -33.19 0.35 -27.24
C LYS A 838 -33.91 0.53 -28.59
N ASP A 839 -35.22 0.21 -28.62
CA ASP A 839 -36.07 0.37 -29.79
C ASP A 839 -35.49 -0.23 -31.08
N GLY A 840 -34.80 -1.39 -30.94
CA GLY A 840 -34.19 -2.11 -32.05
C GLY A 840 -32.82 -1.58 -32.50
N VAL A 841 -32.32 -0.51 -31.88
CA VAL A 841 -31.03 0.09 -32.25
C VAL A 841 -29.98 -0.17 -31.15
N CYS A 842 -28.75 -0.46 -31.56
CA CYS A 842 -27.63 -0.65 -30.64
C CYS A 842 -26.61 0.50 -30.73
N SER A 843 -26.03 0.91 -29.60
CA SER A 843 -24.96 1.94 -29.52
C SER A 843 -23.72 1.60 -30.35
N CYS A 844 -23.53 0.34 -30.71
CA CYS A 844 -22.39 -0.10 -31.52
C CYS A 844 -22.59 0.11 -33.03
N ASN A 845 -23.78 0.51 -33.50
CA ASN A 845 -24.16 0.68 -34.90
C ASN A 845 -23.82 -0.55 -35.76
N ASP A 846 -23.89 -1.75 -35.19
CA ASP A 846 -23.55 -3.03 -35.80
C ASP A 846 -22.11 -3.11 -36.39
N TYR A 847 -21.20 -2.25 -35.93
CA TYR A 847 -19.81 -2.26 -36.33
C TYR A 847 -19.02 -3.30 -35.50
N TRP A 848 -18.65 -4.39 -36.15
CA TRP A 848 -18.04 -5.55 -35.49
C TRP A 848 -16.53 -5.58 -35.63
#